data_7960d25309f034984ae35f0675418b64
#
_entry.id   7960d25309f034984ae35f0675418b64
#
_cell.length_a   1.000
_cell.length_b   1.000
_cell.length_c   1.000
_cell.angle_alpha   90.00
_cell.angle_beta   90.00
_cell.angle_gamma   90.00
#
_symmetry.space_group_name_H-M   'P 1'
#
loop_
_entity.id
_entity.type
_entity.pdbx_description
1 polymer ?
#
loop_
_entity_poly.entity_id
_entity_poly.type
_entity_poly.pdbx_seq_one_letter_code
_entity_poly.pdbx_strand_id
1 'polypeptide(L)'
;NKSYLVSVIESNNISKFYVKEGTEFDKNKKGIWLDYFFAKENGIKIGDKVSFKYDGYVFNEEVLGIIYVPDHIYDVKDASQLMPNHKTYGIIYMSVNELEGFIKDQVKSNLKDEMGITINAKEFNKLMPNFNYLEYVPFNYVMVDVNDKDNSGIVKDTIEKNIDNAIATVDIENTASYSMYQGEIDEGAAYVGIFSGLFLFIALLSVITTMTRVVKNQKLQIGVLKALGFSNLKIIMHYVGYGFWTSLLGTIFGLLLGRYFLGSVFLGIEMSFFEIPNSVIYLNKMTYVVSALIIIVVSIITFLTCYKELMKRPAEALRMEIPKVKNGSLNLTTKGIFKNLSFASKWNIRDILRNKFRTVTGIIGIVGCSTLIICALGMLNSMNYFIKLQFDELYNFDYKLTLREDISNEAVNKLIKDYGDNSSETLMIEIKNGDNKDANTLFIDNANNYVRFIDDKYNFIKLDNDDGVYVTYKFKDKYGLNIGDKISWHIYGDKTYYESKIVGFYKDPQVQGMSASKKYLESLGIDYKPDSIYSNDDLSNVKTISNVDVIQNIDELKESIGNMLSMMKEMIVIIIVFAVILGVIIIYNMSILSFSEKEYQFATLKVLGFSDKKIKKIFCKQNSIICIISIIIGLPTGYNLTSYLFKACLDENYDFGVYIEWWTYVVAIIGTYLVSYLVSKFLARTVNSIDMVSSLKSNE
;
A
#
# COMPACT_ATOMS: atom_id res chain seq x y z
N ASN A 1 25.50 -13.27 -14.67
CA ASN A 1 24.52 -13.86 -15.57
C ASN A 1 23.40 -12.83 -15.78
N LYS A 2 23.04 -12.56 -17.04
CA LYS A 2 21.91 -11.73 -17.42
C LYS A 2 20.91 -12.61 -18.14
N SER A 3 19.63 -12.40 -17.91
CA SER A 3 18.53 -13.08 -18.60
C SER A 3 17.68 -12.08 -19.35
N TYR A 4 17.05 -12.53 -20.41
CA TYR A 4 16.23 -11.69 -21.27
C TYR A 4 14.92 -12.38 -21.58
N LEU A 5 13.82 -11.62 -21.54
CA LEU A 5 12.59 -11.96 -22.26
C LEU A 5 12.77 -11.44 -23.70
N VAL A 6 12.72 -12.33 -24.69
CA VAL A 6 12.79 -11.92 -26.09
C VAL A 6 11.40 -11.99 -26.71
N SER A 7 10.85 -10.84 -27.02
CA SER A 7 9.56 -10.69 -27.70
C SER A 7 9.78 -10.48 -29.19
N VAL A 8 9.32 -11.43 -30.01
CA VAL A 8 9.39 -11.35 -31.47
C VAL A 8 8.05 -10.88 -31.99
N ILE A 9 8.01 -9.72 -32.64
CA ILE A 9 6.77 -9.08 -33.06
C ILE A 9 6.73 -8.75 -34.56
N GLU A 10 5.52 -8.82 -35.14
CA GLU A 10 5.27 -8.38 -36.52
C GLU A 10 5.06 -6.86 -36.63
N SER A 11 4.43 -6.28 -35.62
CA SER A 11 4.15 -4.84 -35.56
C SER A 11 4.00 -4.40 -34.11
N ASN A 12 4.16 -3.11 -33.86
CA ASN A 12 3.89 -2.47 -32.57
C ASN A 12 2.67 -1.54 -32.63
N ASN A 13 1.66 -1.85 -33.45
CA ASN A 13 0.51 -0.98 -33.66
C ASN A 13 -0.45 -0.96 -32.46
N ILE A 14 -0.58 -2.07 -31.73
CA ILE A 14 -1.43 -2.20 -30.55
C ILE A 14 -0.63 -1.75 -29.32
N SER A 15 0.48 -2.42 -29.01
CA SER A 15 1.40 -2.04 -27.92
C SER A 15 2.51 -1.14 -28.47
N LYS A 16 2.21 0.14 -28.64
CA LYS A 16 3.11 1.09 -29.27
C LYS A 16 4.25 1.49 -28.36
N PHE A 17 5.49 1.31 -28.82
CA PHE A 17 6.69 1.72 -28.10
C PHE A 17 6.76 3.23 -27.89
N TYR A 18 7.16 3.63 -26.69
CA TYR A 18 7.69 4.97 -26.47
C TYR A 18 9.22 4.92 -26.64
N VAL A 19 9.69 5.42 -27.79
CA VAL A 19 11.13 5.44 -28.08
C VAL A 19 11.81 6.56 -27.31
N LYS A 20 12.71 6.19 -26.40
CA LYS A 20 13.50 7.14 -25.61
C LYS A 20 14.70 7.62 -26.40
N GLU A 21 15.40 6.68 -27.06
CA GLU A 21 16.57 6.94 -27.89
C GLU A 21 16.58 5.99 -29.09
N GLY A 22 17.13 6.43 -30.20
CA GLY A 22 17.26 5.61 -31.41
C GLY A 22 16.13 5.71 -32.41
N THR A 23 15.74 4.59 -32.99
CA THR A 23 14.76 4.54 -34.08
C THR A 23 13.47 3.87 -33.63
N GLU A 24 12.35 4.28 -34.22
CA GLU A 24 11.07 3.58 -34.09
C GLU A 24 11.19 2.16 -34.64
N PHE A 25 10.27 1.27 -34.19
CA PHE A 25 10.21 -0.09 -34.67
C PHE A 25 9.96 -0.13 -36.18
N ASP A 26 10.80 -0.87 -36.86
CA ASP A 26 10.70 -1.15 -38.30
C ASP A 26 11.05 -2.62 -38.54
N LYS A 27 10.06 -3.39 -38.99
CA LYS A 27 10.20 -4.83 -39.23
C LYS A 27 11.28 -5.19 -40.25
N ASN A 28 11.73 -4.25 -41.08
CA ASN A 28 12.76 -4.47 -42.11
C ASN A 28 14.17 -4.14 -41.63
N LYS A 29 14.32 -3.53 -40.44
CA LYS A 29 15.65 -3.26 -39.88
C LYS A 29 16.14 -4.45 -39.08
N LYS A 30 17.43 -4.74 -39.25
CA LYS A 30 18.15 -5.78 -38.52
C LYS A 30 18.66 -5.24 -37.20
N GLY A 31 18.31 -5.92 -36.10
CA GLY A 31 18.71 -5.58 -34.75
C GLY A 31 17.53 -5.61 -33.76
N ILE A 32 17.77 -5.06 -32.58
CA ILE A 32 16.90 -5.18 -31.44
C ILE A 32 16.52 -3.82 -30.85
N TRP A 33 15.38 -3.79 -30.16
CA TRP A 33 14.94 -2.72 -29.28
C TRP A 33 15.01 -3.22 -27.84
N LEU A 34 15.66 -2.46 -26.96
CA LEU A 34 15.93 -2.85 -25.58
C LEU A 34 15.18 -1.96 -24.61
N ASP A 35 14.69 -2.54 -23.49
CA ASP A 35 14.07 -1.75 -22.45
C ASP A 35 15.03 -0.72 -21.85
N TYR A 36 14.48 0.43 -21.45
CA TYR A 36 15.26 1.59 -21.00
C TYR A 36 15.99 1.34 -19.68
N PHE A 37 15.35 0.72 -18.69
CA PHE A 37 15.96 0.57 -17.37
C PHE A 37 17.11 -0.43 -17.38
N PHE A 38 16.94 -1.54 -18.08
CA PHE A 38 18.02 -2.49 -18.27
C PHE A 38 19.19 -1.87 -19.04
N ALA A 39 18.91 -1.14 -20.13
CA ALA A 39 19.93 -0.45 -20.91
C ALA A 39 20.70 0.56 -20.03
N LYS A 40 20.00 1.35 -19.24
CA LYS A 40 20.57 2.35 -18.33
C LYS A 40 21.45 1.72 -17.25
N GLU A 41 20.94 0.70 -16.53
CA GLU A 41 21.66 0.05 -15.43
C GLU A 41 22.90 -0.70 -15.91
N ASN A 42 22.90 -1.16 -17.17
CA ASN A 42 24.01 -1.87 -17.77
C ASN A 42 24.91 -1.01 -18.68
N GLY A 43 24.59 0.28 -18.81
CA GLY A 43 25.35 1.23 -19.60
C GLY A 43 25.35 0.96 -21.11
N ILE A 44 24.31 0.28 -21.63
CA ILE A 44 24.16 -0.09 -23.05
C ILE A 44 23.62 1.13 -23.83
N LYS A 45 24.19 1.36 -24.98
CA LYS A 45 23.88 2.48 -25.88
C LYS A 45 23.42 2.00 -27.24
N ILE A 46 22.80 2.88 -28.00
CA ILE A 46 22.46 2.63 -29.41
C ILE A 46 23.73 2.33 -30.21
N GLY A 47 23.66 1.28 -31.05
CA GLY A 47 24.77 0.77 -31.84
C GLY A 47 25.65 -0.25 -31.11
N ASP A 48 25.46 -0.44 -29.80
CA ASP A 48 26.15 -1.52 -29.09
C ASP A 48 25.58 -2.89 -29.51
N LYS A 49 26.41 -3.92 -29.40
CA LYS A 49 25.99 -5.30 -29.69
C LYS A 49 25.67 -6.03 -28.39
N VAL A 50 24.48 -6.61 -28.33
CA VAL A 50 24.03 -7.46 -27.24
C VAL A 50 24.06 -8.91 -27.71
N SER A 51 24.75 -9.76 -26.91
CA SER A 51 24.82 -11.20 -27.17
C SER A 51 23.95 -11.94 -26.16
N PHE A 52 23.07 -12.78 -26.65
CA PHE A 52 22.23 -13.66 -25.81
C PHE A 52 22.17 -15.07 -26.44
N LYS A 53 21.82 -16.06 -25.63
CA LYS A 53 21.80 -17.46 -26.04
C LYS A 53 20.40 -18.05 -25.71
N TYR A 54 19.83 -18.73 -26.68
CA TYR A 54 18.61 -19.50 -26.53
C TYR A 54 18.80 -20.88 -27.18
N ASP A 55 18.48 -21.94 -26.46
CA ASP A 55 18.53 -23.34 -26.89
C ASP A 55 19.85 -23.73 -27.65
N GLY A 56 20.98 -23.25 -27.14
CA GLY A 56 22.30 -23.50 -27.76
C GLY A 56 22.69 -22.49 -28.82
N TYR A 57 21.77 -21.74 -29.37
CA TYR A 57 22.03 -20.72 -30.41
C TYR A 57 22.45 -19.40 -29.79
N VAL A 58 23.39 -18.70 -30.43
CA VAL A 58 23.91 -17.40 -30.00
C VAL A 58 23.48 -16.31 -30.96
N PHE A 59 22.75 -15.34 -30.45
CA PHE A 59 22.34 -14.12 -31.14
C PHE A 59 23.32 -13.00 -30.79
N ASN A 60 23.70 -12.19 -31.79
CA ASN A 60 24.58 -11.04 -31.62
C ASN A 60 24.01 -9.85 -32.38
N GLU A 61 23.09 -9.12 -31.69
CA GLU A 61 22.24 -8.12 -32.31
C GLU A 61 22.65 -6.69 -31.93
N GLU A 62 22.50 -5.76 -32.87
CA GLU A 62 22.77 -4.34 -32.66
C GLU A 62 21.53 -3.67 -32.03
N VAL A 63 21.75 -2.84 -31.03
CA VAL A 63 20.68 -2.05 -30.36
C VAL A 63 20.28 -0.88 -31.26
N LEU A 64 19.10 -0.93 -31.85
CA LEU A 64 18.52 0.09 -32.73
C LEU A 64 17.72 1.17 -31.97
N GLY A 65 17.14 0.80 -30.84
CA GLY A 65 16.34 1.69 -30.02
C GLY A 65 16.32 1.29 -28.55
N ILE A 66 16.20 2.29 -27.70
CA ILE A 66 15.96 2.14 -26.27
C ILE A 66 14.54 2.64 -26.02
N ILE A 67 13.70 1.76 -25.45
CA ILE A 67 12.24 1.92 -25.46
C ILE A 67 11.61 1.71 -24.09
N TYR A 68 10.38 2.19 -23.92
CA TYR A 68 9.43 1.76 -22.93
C TYR A 68 8.26 1.07 -23.61
N VAL A 69 7.69 0.08 -22.99
CA VAL A 69 6.63 -0.73 -23.56
C VAL A 69 5.41 -0.74 -22.62
N PRO A 70 4.21 -0.50 -23.13
CA PRO A 70 2.99 -0.46 -22.30
C PRO A 70 2.64 -1.79 -21.62
N ASP A 71 3.04 -2.92 -22.21
CA ASP A 71 2.74 -4.25 -21.67
C ASP A 71 3.63 -4.64 -20.48
N HIS A 72 4.74 -3.93 -20.31
CA HIS A 72 5.77 -4.19 -19.32
C HIS A 72 6.05 -2.96 -18.46
N ILE A 73 4.98 -2.46 -17.80
CA ILE A 73 5.08 -1.35 -16.84
C ILE A 73 5.73 -1.82 -15.54
N TYR A 74 5.40 -3.06 -15.13
CA TYR A 74 6.02 -3.78 -14.01
C TYR A 74 6.57 -5.09 -14.56
N ASP A 75 7.87 -5.27 -14.42
CA ASP A 75 8.53 -6.38 -15.07
C ASP A 75 9.53 -7.09 -14.16
N VAL A 76 9.16 -8.28 -13.75
CA VAL A 76 9.96 -9.17 -12.92
C VAL A 76 10.27 -10.44 -13.70
N LYS A 77 11.45 -10.99 -13.48
CA LYS A 77 11.90 -12.19 -14.19
C LYS A 77 10.96 -13.37 -14.01
N ASP A 78 10.52 -13.58 -12.79
CA ASP A 78 9.64 -14.68 -12.39
C ASP A 78 9.00 -14.37 -11.02
N ALA A 79 8.10 -15.22 -10.57
CA ALA A 79 7.42 -15.09 -9.28
C ALA A 79 8.36 -15.11 -8.05
N SER A 80 9.64 -15.41 -8.24
CA SER A 80 10.64 -15.32 -7.17
C SER A 80 11.11 -13.91 -6.87
N GLN A 81 10.79 -12.95 -7.74
CA GLN A 81 11.13 -11.55 -7.57
C GLN A 81 9.87 -10.72 -7.43
N LEU A 82 9.81 -9.92 -6.37
CA LEU A 82 8.74 -8.94 -6.15
C LEU A 82 9.18 -7.52 -6.53
N MET A 83 10.43 -7.36 -6.95
CA MET A 83 10.95 -6.09 -7.44
C MET A 83 11.70 -6.30 -8.75
N PRO A 84 11.49 -5.43 -9.73
CA PRO A 84 12.28 -5.42 -10.94
C PRO A 84 13.77 -5.33 -10.64
N ASN A 85 14.57 -6.19 -11.28
CA ASN A 85 16.02 -6.16 -11.17
C ASN A 85 16.65 -5.95 -12.54
N HIS A 86 16.66 -4.71 -12.99
CA HIS A 86 17.17 -4.30 -14.29
C HIS A 86 18.69 -4.48 -14.50
N LYS A 87 19.44 -4.91 -13.47
CA LYS A 87 20.85 -5.29 -13.63
C LYS A 87 21.01 -6.68 -14.24
N THR A 88 20.05 -7.57 -13.95
CA THR A 88 20.12 -8.99 -14.29
C THR A 88 19.06 -9.44 -15.26
N TYR A 89 17.96 -8.71 -15.40
CA TYR A 89 16.83 -9.04 -16.25
C TYR A 89 16.40 -7.85 -17.09
N GLY A 90 16.11 -8.08 -18.38
CA GLY A 90 15.63 -7.06 -19.31
C GLY A 90 14.85 -7.66 -20.47
N ILE A 91 14.11 -6.82 -21.20
CA ILE A 91 13.28 -7.21 -22.31
C ILE A 91 13.90 -6.76 -23.63
N ILE A 92 13.93 -7.70 -24.56
CA ILE A 92 14.40 -7.46 -25.93
C ILE A 92 13.21 -7.63 -26.87
N TYR A 93 13.03 -6.66 -27.76
CA TYR A 93 12.10 -6.76 -28.89
C TYR A 93 12.87 -6.94 -30.18
N MET A 94 12.43 -7.92 -30.98
CA MET A 94 13.01 -8.27 -32.27
C MET A 94 11.91 -8.36 -33.32
N SER A 95 12.24 -8.04 -34.58
CA SER A 95 11.28 -8.23 -35.66
C SER A 95 11.19 -9.70 -36.09
N VAL A 96 10.01 -10.10 -36.57
CA VAL A 96 9.80 -11.41 -37.18
C VAL A 96 10.75 -11.64 -38.36
N ASN A 97 11.03 -10.62 -39.16
CA ASN A 97 11.97 -10.72 -40.30
C ASN A 97 13.40 -11.04 -39.86
N GLU A 98 13.82 -10.54 -38.68
CA GLU A 98 15.12 -10.85 -38.12
C GLU A 98 15.18 -12.31 -37.66
N LEU A 99 14.17 -12.78 -36.93
CA LEU A 99 14.08 -14.18 -36.55
C LEU A 99 14.02 -15.12 -37.75
N GLU A 100 13.23 -14.79 -38.77
CA GLU A 100 13.18 -15.56 -40.01
C GLU A 100 14.55 -15.64 -40.69
N GLY A 101 15.29 -14.52 -40.76
CA GLY A 101 16.66 -14.47 -41.25
C GLY A 101 17.58 -15.39 -40.48
N PHE A 102 17.50 -15.36 -39.15
CA PHE A 102 18.30 -16.20 -38.26
C PHE A 102 18.00 -17.71 -38.48
N ILE A 103 16.72 -18.09 -38.53
CA ILE A 103 16.33 -19.50 -38.78
C ILE A 103 16.85 -19.98 -40.16
N LYS A 104 16.72 -19.14 -41.20
CA LYS A 104 17.27 -19.46 -42.53
C LYS A 104 18.78 -19.70 -42.50
N ASP A 105 19.51 -18.89 -41.75
CA ASP A 105 20.96 -19.02 -41.64
C ASP A 105 21.34 -20.27 -40.82
N GLN A 106 20.57 -20.64 -39.81
CA GLN A 106 20.77 -21.90 -39.09
C GLN A 106 20.50 -23.13 -39.93
N VAL A 107 19.39 -23.14 -40.69
CA VAL A 107 19.07 -24.24 -41.61
C VAL A 107 20.21 -24.41 -42.64
N LYS A 108 20.77 -23.32 -43.16
CA LYS A 108 21.93 -23.39 -44.07
C LYS A 108 23.17 -23.95 -43.38
N SER A 109 23.42 -23.56 -42.12
CA SER A 109 24.55 -24.07 -41.33
C SER A 109 24.42 -25.57 -41.09
N ASN A 110 23.25 -26.04 -40.68
CA ASN A 110 22.99 -27.45 -40.46
C ASN A 110 23.17 -28.28 -41.74
N LEU A 111 22.66 -27.77 -42.86
CA LEU A 111 22.87 -28.43 -44.18
C LEU A 111 24.34 -28.50 -44.56
N LYS A 112 25.15 -27.51 -44.22
CA LYS A 112 26.58 -27.49 -44.42
C LYS A 112 27.27 -28.53 -43.54
N ASP A 113 26.91 -28.58 -42.25
CA ASP A 113 27.59 -29.43 -41.25
C ASP A 113 27.21 -30.91 -41.43
N GLU A 114 25.95 -31.20 -41.75
CA GLU A 114 25.46 -32.58 -41.91
C GLU A 114 25.67 -33.16 -43.32
N MET A 115 25.54 -32.33 -44.35
CA MET A 115 25.57 -32.80 -45.73
C MET A 115 26.76 -32.27 -46.55
N GLY A 116 27.60 -31.40 -45.97
CA GLY A 116 28.72 -30.76 -46.65
C GLY A 116 28.31 -29.78 -47.77
N ILE A 117 27.04 -29.37 -47.82
CA ILE A 117 26.46 -28.55 -48.90
C ILE A 117 26.45 -27.09 -48.44
N THR A 118 27.25 -26.22 -49.07
CA THR A 118 27.19 -24.78 -48.85
C THR A 118 26.19 -24.13 -49.81
N ILE A 119 25.09 -23.58 -49.27
CA ILE A 119 24.01 -23.01 -50.06
C ILE A 119 23.95 -21.50 -49.87
N ASN A 120 23.90 -20.71 -50.94
CA ASN A 120 23.70 -19.27 -50.89
C ASN A 120 22.19 -18.94 -50.80
N ALA A 121 21.83 -17.66 -50.50
CA ALA A 121 20.45 -17.23 -50.32
C ALA A 121 19.54 -17.50 -51.53
N LYS A 122 20.05 -17.42 -52.76
CA LYS A 122 19.29 -17.71 -54.00
C LYS A 122 19.01 -19.20 -54.14
N GLU A 123 19.96 -20.03 -53.80
CA GLU A 123 19.86 -21.49 -53.83
C GLU A 123 18.92 -21.98 -52.73
N PHE A 124 19.00 -21.37 -51.53
CA PHE A 124 18.07 -21.67 -50.46
C PHE A 124 16.62 -21.43 -50.84
N ASN A 125 16.28 -20.25 -51.39
CA ASN A 125 14.95 -19.93 -51.86
C ASN A 125 14.47 -20.81 -53.02
N LYS A 126 15.39 -21.45 -53.76
CA LYS A 126 15.10 -22.37 -54.83
C LYS A 126 14.81 -23.80 -54.33
N LEU A 127 15.54 -24.20 -53.27
CA LEU A 127 15.36 -25.48 -52.59
C LEU A 127 14.16 -25.50 -51.65
N MET A 128 13.90 -24.39 -50.99
CA MET A 128 12.81 -24.20 -50.02
C MET A 128 11.91 -23.00 -50.44
N PRO A 129 11.18 -23.09 -51.55
CA PRO A 129 10.38 -21.96 -52.06
C PRO A 129 9.25 -21.58 -51.14
N ASN A 130 8.78 -22.52 -50.31
CA ASN A 130 7.67 -22.34 -49.36
C ASN A 130 8.18 -22.35 -47.93
N PHE A 131 9.39 -21.94 -47.68
CA PHE A 131 9.95 -21.86 -46.31
C PHE A 131 9.07 -20.99 -45.46
N ASN A 132 8.50 -21.58 -44.38
CA ASN A 132 7.70 -20.92 -43.41
C ASN A 132 8.33 -21.06 -42.02
N TYR A 133 8.84 -19.95 -41.46
CA TYR A 133 9.44 -19.95 -40.12
C TYR A 133 8.48 -20.38 -39.03
N LEU A 134 7.16 -20.24 -39.22
CA LEU A 134 6.12 -20.64 -38.25
C LEU A 134 6.06 -22.15 -38.02
N GLU A 135 6.64 -22.96 -38.91
CA GLU A 135 6.79 -24.39 -38.66
C GLU A 135 7.88 -24.70 -37.61
N TYR A 136 8.79 -23.75 -37.38
CA TYR A 136 9.88 -23.85 -36.42
C TYR A 136 9.57 -23.11 -35.12
N VAL A 137 8.92 -21.96 -35.21
CA VAL A 137 8.53 -21.12 -34.08
C VAL A 137 7.10 -20.62 -34.29
N PRO A 138 6.11 -21.34 -33.77
CA PRO A 138 4.70 -20.94 -33.89
C PRO A 138 4.42 -19.69 -33.05
N PHE A 139 3.38 -18.95 -33.40
CA PHE A 139 2.87 -17.86 -32.55
C PHE A 139 2.34 -18.43 -31.24
N ASN A 140 2.81 -17.88 -30.14
CA ASN A 140 2.36 -18.22 -28.79
C ASN A 140 1.56 -17.10 -28.13
N TYR A 141 1.51 -15.91 -28.75
CA TYR A 141 0.83 -14.74 -28.21
C TYR A 141 0.21 -13.90 -29.33
N VAL A 142 -1.05 -13.52 -29.17
CA VAL A 142 -1.79 -12.67 -30.12
C VAL A 142 -2.46 -11.52 -29.38
N MET A 143 -2.15 -10.29 -29.75
CA MET A 143 -2.83 -9.10 -29.23
C MET A 143 -4.03 -8.76 -30.09
N VAL A 144 -5.17 -8.48 -29.46
CA VAL A 144 -6.42 -8.09 -30.12
C VAL A 144 -6.86 -6.74 -29.59
N ASP A 145 -7.02 -5.77 -30.50
CA ASP A 145 -7.62 -4.47 -30.17
C ASP A 145 -9.13 -4.52 -30.43
N VAL A 146 -9.90 -4.05 -29.45
CA VAL A 146 -11.35 -4.06 -29.47
C VAL A 146 -11.85 -2.62 -29.57
N ASN A 147 -12.67 -2.32 -30.61
CA ASN A 147 -13.18 -0.97 -30.85
C ASN A 147 -14.00 -0.38 -29.70
N ASP A 148 -14.64 -1.23 -28.90
CA ASP A 148 -15.44 -0.86 -27.74
C ASP A 148 -15.15 -1.83 -26.59
N LYS A 149 -14.66 -1.29 -25.49
CA LYS A 149 -14.29 -2.07 -24.30
C LYS A 149 -15.45 -2.88 -23.71
N ASP A 150 -16.68 -2.39 -23.83
CA ASP A 150 -17.87 -3.09 -23.35
C ASP A 150 -18.13 -4.42 -24.09
N ASN A 151 -17.49 -4.61 -25.24
CA ASN A 151 -17.58 -5.82 -26.05
C ASN A 151 -16.43 -6.82 -25.81
N SER A 152 -15.50 -6.53 -24.90
CA SER A 152 -14.33 -7.41 -24.65
C SER A 152 -14.77 -8.83 -24.27
N GLY A 153 -15.77 -8.99 -23.40
CA GLY A 153 -16.31 -10.28 -22.99
C GLY A 153 -16.89 -11.09 -24.15
N ILE A 154 -17.58 -10.42 -25.10
CA ILE A 154 -18.13 -11.08 -26.30
C ILE A 154 -17.00 -11.56 -27.22
N VAL A 155 -15.94 -10.76 -27.34
CA VAL A 155 -14.76 -11.11 -28.16
C VAL A 155 -14.03 -12.29 -27.53
N LYS A 156 -13.83 -12.31 -26.22
CA LYS A 156 -13.24 -13.43 -25.47
C LYS A 156 -14.02 -14.72 -25.70
N ASP A 157 -15.33 -14.70 -25.46
CA ASP A 157 -16.20 -15.85 -25.68
C ASP A 157 -16.16 -16.36 -27.14
N THR A 158 -16.01 -15.42 -28.10
CA THR A 158 -15.94 -15.77 -29.52
C THR A 158 -14.60 -16.42 -29.86
N ILE A 159 -13.49 -15.95 -29.29
CA ILE A 159 -12.14 -16.53 -29.45
C ILE A 159 -12.12 -17.94 -28.86
N GLU A 160 -12.56 -18.10 -27.61
CA GLU A 160 -12.59 -19.39 -26.91
C GLU A 160 -13.47 -20.45 -27.62
N LYS A 161 -14.56 -20.03 -28.27
CA LYS A 161 -15.44 -20.93 -28.99
C LYS A 161 -14.92 -21.34 -30.36
N ASN A 162 -14.16 -20.48 -31.04
CA ASN A 162 -13.80 -20.68 -32.45
C ASN A 162 -12.34 -21.02 -32.69
N ILE A 163 -11.47 -20.80 -31.69
CA ILE A 163 -10.03 -21.07 -31.78
C ILE A 163 -9.68 -22.17 -30.78
N ASP A 164 -9.57 -23.40 -31.28
CA ASP A 164 -9.31 -24.56 -30.39
C ASP A 164 -7.96 -24.52 -29.69
N ASN A 165 -6.98 -23.83 -30.26
CA ASN A 165 -5.63 -23.72 -29.70
C ASN A 165 -5.44 -22.47 -28.81
N ALA A 166 -6.47 -21.66 -28.57
CA ALA A 166 -6.38 -20.56 -27.61
C ALA A 166 -6.43 -21.12 -26.17
N ILE A 167 -5.29 -21.10 -25.50
CA ILE A 167 -5.15 -21.63 -24.13
C ILE A 167 -5.83 -20.70 -23.12
N ALA A 168 -5.62 -19.38 -23.27
CA ALA A 168 -6.22 -18.38 -22.42
C ALA A 168 -6.48 -17.07 -23.17
N THR A 169 -7.56 -16.38 -22.81
CA THR A 169 -7.86 -15.04 -23.31
C THR A 169 -7.93 -14.08 -22.11
N VAL A 170 -7.00 -13.15 -22.05
CA VAL A 170 -6.82 -12.24 -20.89
C VAL A 170 -7.02 -10.80 -21.33
N ASP A 171 -7.86 -10.03 -20.63
CA ASP A 171 -7.94 -8.59 -20.82
C ASP A 171 -6.68 -7.91 -20.30
N ILE A 172 -6.27 -6.79 -20.87
CA ILE A 172 -5.10 -6.04 -20.44
C ILE A 172 -5.15 -5.70 -18.94
N GLU A 173 -6.34 -5.42 -18.41
CA GLU A 173 -6.58 -5.08 -17.01
C GLU A 173 -6.23 -6.25 -16.06
N ASN A 174 -6.28 -7.48 -16.57
CA ASN A 174 -5.96 -8.71 -15.82
C ASN A 174 -4.55 -9.24 -16.11
N THR A 175 -3.76 -8.55 -16.92
CA THR A 175 -2.34 -8.89 -17.09
C THR A 175 -1.57 -8.55 -15.82
N ALA A 176 -0.55 -9.36 -15.47
CA ALA A 176 0.20 -9.18 -14.22
C ALA A 176 0.81 -7.77 -14.11
N SER A 177 1.37 -7.24 -15.19
CA SER A 177 1.99 -5.92 -15.22
C SER A 177 0.97 -4.79 -14.98
N TYR A 178 -0.18 -4.84 -15.66
CA TYR A 178 -1.21 -3.80 -15.52
C TYR A 178 -1.94 -3.89 -14.18
N SER A 179 -2.33 -5.10 -13.75
CA SER A 179 -3.04 -5.28 -12.49
C SER A 179 -2.20 -4.84 -11.29
N MET A 180 -0.88 -5.10 -11.32
CA MET A 180 0.02 -4.63 -10.27
C MET A 180 0.09 -3.09 -10.23
N TYR A 181 0.21 -2.45 -11.40
CA TYR A 181 0.20 -0.98 -11.50
C TYR A 181 -1.12 -0.36 -11.06
N GLN A 182 -2.26 -0.94 -11.47
CA GLN A 182 -3.59 -0.47 -11.08
C GLN A 182 -3.85 -0.68 -9.59
N GLY A 183 -3.42 -1.82 -9.04
CA GLY A 183 -3.51 -2.11 -7.61
C GLY A 183 -2.78 -1.07 -6.77
N GLU A 184 -1.57 -0.66 -7.16
CA GLU A 184 -0.81 0.38 -6.47
C GLU A 184 -1.50 1.76 -6.53
N ILE A 185 -2.11 2.11 -7.68
CA ILE A 185 -2.91 3.33 -7.81
C ILE A 185 -4.11 3.31 -6.86
N ASP A 186 -4.84 2.20 -6.80
CA ASP A 186 -6.04 2.06 -5.98
C ASP A 186 -5.68 2.06 -4.48
N GLU A 187 -4.59 1.40 -4.10
CA GLU A 187 -4.03 1.45 -2.74
C GLU A 187 -3.63 2.88 -2.36
N GLY A 188 -2.90 3.57 -3.24
CA GLY A 188 -2.51 4.96 -3.04
C GLY A 188 -3.72 5.88 -2.90
N ALA A 189 -4.77 5.69 -3.69
CA ALA A 189 -6.01 6.46 -3.59
C ALA A 189 -6.74 6.24 -2.25
N ALA A 190 -6.77 5.00 -1.75
CA ALA A 190 -7.33 4.67 -0.44
C ALA A 190 -6.54 5.33 0.71
N TYR A 191 -5.21 5.26 0.67
CA TYR A 191 -4.35 5.94 1.65
C TYR A 191 -4.57 7.45 1.65
N VAL A 192 -4.58 8.07 0.47
CA VAL A 192 -4.83 9.52 0.32
C VAL A 192 -6.18 9.89 0.92
N GLY A 193 -7.24 9.13 0.63
CA GLY A 193 -8.58 9.39 1.16
C GLY A 193 -8.62 9.34 2.70
N ILE A 194 -8.09 8.30 3.29
CA ILE A 194 -8.14 8.05 4.73
C ILE A 194 -7.25 9.02 5.51
N PHE A 195 -5.98 9.14 5.14
CA PHE A 195 -5.04 10.01 5.87
C PHE A 195 -5.36 11.49 5.69
N SER A 196 -5.68 11.93 4.47
CA SER A 196 -6.06 13.33 4.22
C SER A 196 -7.34 13.71 4.96
N GLY A 197 -8.35 12.82 4.99
CA GLY A 197 -9.57 13.02 5.75
C GLY A 197 -9.31 13.16 7.25
N LEU A 198 -8.47 12.30 7.81
CA LEU A 198 -8.09 12.34 9.22
C LEU A 198 -7.29 13.60 9.56
N PHE A 199 -6.28 13.96 8.75
CA PHE A 199 -5.50 15.18 8.94
C PHE A 199 -6.37 16.44 8.83
N LEU A 200 -7.27 16.50 7.87
CA LEU A 200 -8.22 17.60 7.72
C LEU A 200 -9.14 17.72 8.92
N PHE A 201 -9.72 16.62 9.40
CA PHE A 201 -10.57 16.60 10.58
C PHE A 201 -9.84 17.16 11.82
N ILE A 202 -8.61 16.72 12.05
CA ILE A 202 -7.79 17.20 13.17
C ILE A 202 -7.44 18.70 12.99
N ALA A 203 -7.12 19.14 11.76
CA ALA A 203 -6.85 20.54 11.47
C ALA A 203 -8.07 21.43 11.74
N LEU A 204 -9.28 21.00 11.36
CA LEU A 204 -10.51 21.71 11.62
C LEU A 204 -10.80 21.86 13.14
N LEU A 205 -10.55 20.81 13.93
CA LEU A 205 -10.64 20.89 15.40
C LEU A 205 -9.64 21.91 15.97
N SER A 206 -8.43 21.96 15.42
CA SER A 206 -7.41 22.96 15.81
C SER A 206 -7.85 24.38 15.47
N VAL A 207 -8.48 24.60 14.30
CA VAL A 207 -9.04 25.90 13.90
C VAL A 207 -10.16 26.33 14.85
N ILE A 208 -11.09 25.43 15.16
CA ILE A 208 -12.21 25.73 16.09
C ILE A 208 -11.65 26.17 17.46
N THR A 209 -10.69 25.44 18.02
CA THR A 209 -10.11 25.75 19.32
C THR A 209 -9.33 27.07 19.29
N THR A 210 -8.59 27.34 18.22
CA THR A 210 -7.82 28.56 18.04
C THR A 210 -8.72 29.79 17.87
N MET A 211 -9.76 29.72 17.05
CA MET A 211 -10.70 30.82 16.83
C MET A 211 -11.53 31.11 18.07
N THR A 212 -11.97 30.07 18.78
CA THR A 212 -12.64 30.23 20.08
C THR A 212 -11.76 31.01 21.07
N ARG A 213 -10.45 30.71 21.11
CA ARG A 213 -9.48 31.41 21.97
C ARG A 213 -9.31 32.88 21.55
N VAL A 214 -9.10 33.15 20.25
CA VAL A 214 -8.90 34.50 19.72
C VAL A 214 -10.09 35.37 20.08
N VAL A 215 -11.31 34.91 19.82
CA VAL A 215 -12.54 35.66 20.15
C VAL A 215 -12.70 35.86 21.64
N LYS A 216 -12.42 34.86 22.48
CA LYS A 216 -12.51 35.00 23.95
C LYS A 216 -11.51 35.98 24.51
N ASN A 217 -10.26 35.97 24.03
CA ASN A 217 -9.22 36.91 24.48
C ASN A 217 -9.50 38.35 24.06
N GLN A 218 -10.22 38.57 22.96
CA GLN A 218 -10.57 39.90 22.47
C GLN A 218 -11.99 40.35 22.85
N LYS A 219 -12.63 39.65 23.81
CA LYS A 219 -14.01 39.89 24.21
C LYS A 219 -14.28 41.32 24.63
N LEU A 220 -13.36 41.97 25.36
CA LEU A 220 -13.45 43.37 25.77
C LEU A 220 -13.46 44.32 24.57
N GLN A 221 -12.51 44.13 23.62
CA GLN A 221 -12.44 44.91 22.40
C GLN A 221 -13.69 44.77 21.55
N ILE A 222 -14.21 43.57 21.44
CA ILE A 222 -15.47 43.26 20.75
C ILE A 222 -16.64 43.96 21.41
N GLY A 223 -16.68 44.00 22.74
CA GLY A 223 -17.69 44.75 23.52
C GLY A 223 -17.67 46.23 23.24
N VAL A 224 -16.47 46.83 23.19
CA VAL A 224 -16.27 48.25 22.84
C VAL A 224 -16.72 48.55 21.43
N LEU A 225 -16.32 47.73 20.43
CA LEU A 225 -16.76 47.91 19.03
C LEU A 225 -18.27 47.82 18.88
N LYS A 226 -18.93 46.94 19.62
CA LYS A 226 -20.40 46.86 19.62
C LYS A 226 -21.04 48.10 20.26
N ALA A 227 -20.45 48.58 21.36
CA ALA A 227 -20.93 49.80 22.04
C ALA A 227 -20.79 51.04 21.14
N LEU A 228 -19.78 51.08 20.24
CA LEU A 228 -19.55 52.10 19.22
C LEU A 228 -20.47 51.95 17.99
N GLY A 229 -21.40 50.93 17.99
CA GLY A 229 -22.37 50.75 16.92
C GLY A 229 -21.91 49.89 15.74
N PHE A 230 -20.78 49.21 15.82
CA PHE A 230 -20.38 48.27 14.75
C PHE A 230 -21.35 47.07 14.72
N SER A 231 -21.84 46.72 13.53
CA SER A 231 -22.70 45.59 13.33
C SER A 231 -21.97 44.24 13.62
N ASN A 232 -22.71 43.28 14.21
CA ASN A 232 -22.15 41.96 14.49
C ASN A 232 -21.51 41.34 13.25
N LEU A 233 -22.12 41.50 12.06
CA LEU A 233 -21.61 40.92 10.83
C LEU A 233 -20.23 41.51 10.43
N LYS A 234 -20.03 42.84 10.58
CA LYS A 234 -18.71 43.43 10.29
C LYS A 234 -17.61 42.90 11.21
N ILE A 235 -17.95 42.73 12.51
CA ILE A 235 -17.02 42.15 13.49
C ILE A 235 -16.71 40.71 13.15
N ILE A 236 -17.72 39.88 12.82
CA ILE A 236 -17.55 38.47 12.44
C ILE A 236 -16.67 38.36 11.19
N MET A 237 -16.94 39.15 10.17
CA MET A 237 -16.16 39.13 8.89
C MET A 237 -14.69 39.47 9.10
N HIS A 238 -14.34 40.30 10.08
CA HIS A 238 -12.95 40.52 10.46
C HIS A 238 -12.26 39.24 10.92
N TYR A 239 -12.93 38.45 11.78
CA TYR A 239 -12.37 37.16 12.25
C TYR A 239 -12.40 36.08 11.18
N VAL A 240 -13.41 36.07 10.31
CA VAL A 240 -13.42 35.19 9.13
C VAL A 240 -12.24 35.47 8.22
N GLY A 241 -11.84 36.74 8.09
CA GLY A 241 -10.61 37.12 7.40
C GLY A 241 -9.36 36.43 7.95
N TYR A 242 -9.22 36.25 9.27
CA TYR A 242 -8.13 35.45 9.85
C TYR A 242 -8.19 34.00 9.39
N GLY A 243 -9.36 33.36 9.47
CA GLY A 243 -9.55 31.98 9.00
C GLY A 243 -9.24 31.85 7.50
N PHE A 244 -9.70 32.78 6.69
CA PHE A 244 -9.47 32.81 5.25
C PHE A 244 -7.98 32.96 4.90
N TRP A 245 -7.30 33.98 5.43
CA TRP A 245 -5.89 34.23 5.10
C TRP A 245 -4.98 33.12 5.62
N THR A 246 -5.22 32.59 6.82
CA THR A 246 -4.41 31.50 7.36
C THR A 246 -4.61 30.21 6.57
N SER A 247 -5.85 29.90 6.16
CA SER A 247 -6.11 28.72 5.34
C SER A 247 -5.57 28.88 3.91
N LEU A 248 -5.68 30.07 3.32
CA LEU A 248 -5.11 30.37 2.00
C LEU A 248 -3.59 30.19 1.99
N LEU A 249 -2.89 30.81 2.94
CA LEU A 249 -1.43 30.66 3.06
C LEU A 249 -1.04 29.22 3.33
N GLY A 250 -1.73 28.53 4.27
CA GLY A 250 -1.50 27.13 4.56
C GLY A 250 -1.71 26.23 3.34
N THR A 251 -2.73 26.47 2.54
CA THR A 251 -3.00 25.75 1.31
C THR A 251 -1.91 25.99 0.25
N ILE A 252 -1.47 27.22 0.07
CA ILE A 252 -0.37 27.54 -0.87
C ILE A 252 0.92 26.83 -0.45
N PHE A 253 1.29 26.92 0.83
CA PHE A 253 2.47 26.20 1.34
C PHE A 253 2.30 24.67 1.23
N GLY A 254 1.11 24.14 1.51
CA GLY A 254 0.81 22.72 1.37
C GLY A 254 0.94 22.23 -0.08
N LEU A 255 0.45 23.01 -1.06
CA LEU A 255 0.60 22.69 -2.49
C LEU A 255 2.08 22.72 -2.93
N LEU A 256 2.84 23.70 -2.46
CA LEU A 256 4.27 23.81 -2.78
C LEU A 256 5.07 22.66 -2.17
N LEU A 257 4.87 22.36 -0.88
CA LEU A 257 5.53 21.24 -0.22
C LEU A 257 5.09 19.90 -0.82
N GLY A 258 3.80 19.74 -1.12
CA GLY A 258 3.26 18.53 -1.75
C GLY A 258 3.89 18.29 -3.12
N ARG A 259 3.98 19.32 -3.96
CA ARG A 259 4.54 19.18 -5.30
C ARG A 259 6.05 18.98 -5.32
N TYR A 260 6.81 19.83 -4.62
CA TYR A 260 8.27 19.90 -4.78
C TYR A 260 9.04 19.04 -3.80
N PHE A 261 8.48 18.70 -2.66
CA PHE A 261 9.14 17.88 -1.65
C PHE A 261 8.52 16.49 -1.54
N LEU A 262 7.30 16.37 -1.04
CA LEU A 262 6.67 15.07 -0.83
C LEU A 262 6.43 14.33 -2.15
N GLY A 263 5.93 15.02 -3.17
CA GLY A 263 5.70 14.42 -4.48
C GLY A 263 6.98 13.87 -5.09
N SER A 264 8.11 14.56 -4.94
CA SER A 264 9.40 14.06 -5.46
C SER A 264 9.87 12.79 -4.73
N VAL A 265 9.64 12.71 -3.42
CA VAL A 265 10.00 11.50 -2.64
C VAL A 265 9.12 10.33 -3.07
N PHE A 266 7.80 10.52 -3.12
CA PHE A 266 6.88 9.46 -3.53
C PHE A 266 7.12 9.02 -4.98
N LEU A 267 7.27 9.97 -5.91
CA LEU A 267 7.57 9.63 -7.29
C LEU A 267 8.88 8.84 -7.44
N GLY A 268 9.89 9.15 -6.62
CA GLY A 268 11.15 8.40 -6.60
C GLY A 268 10.97 6.95 -6.15
N ILE A 269 10.08 6.69 -5.21
CA ILE A 269 9.73 5.36 -4.74
C ILE A 269 8.97 4.60 -5.84
N GLU A 270 7.92 5.18 -6.40
CA GLU A 270 7.10 4.56 -7.45
C GLU A 270 7.92 4.22 -8.71
N MET A 271 8.83 5.10 -9.11
CA MET A 271 9.69 4.88 -10.28
C MET A 271 10.74 3.78 -10.08
N SER A 272 10.89 3.24 -8.90
CA SER A 272 11.73 2.05 -8.68
C SER A 272 10.98 0.73 -8.94
N PHE A 273 9.64 0.79 -9.02
CA PHE A 273 8.80 -0.36 -9.31
C PHE A 273 8.28 -0.37 -10.75
N PHE A 274 7.98 0.81 -11.31
CA PHE A 274 7.25 0.92 -12.57
C PHE A 274 8.05 1.62 -13.66
N GLU A 275 8.03 1.03 -14.85
CA GLU A 275 8.68 1.55 -16.04
C GLU A 275 7.77 2.53 -16.80
N ILE A 276 7.71 3.79 -16.33
CA ILE A 276 6.86 4.81 -16.94
C ILE A 276 7.73 5.94 -17.52
N PRO A 277 7.58 6.25 -18.83
CA PRO A 277 8.32 7.34 -19.44
C PRO A 277 7.84 8.70 -18.95
N ASN A 278 8.78 9.66 -18.81
CA ASN A 278 8.51 11.07 -18.53
C ASN A 278 7.57 11.32 -17.34
N SER A 279 7.71 10.52 -16.28
CA SER A 279 6.94 10.70 -15.06
C SER A 279 7.16 12.07 -14.45
N VAL A 280 6.08 12.80 -14.23
CA VAL A 280 6.07 14.17 -13.69
C VAL A 280 4.99 14.32 -12.63
N ILE A 281 5.29 15.13 -11.61
CA ILE A 281 4.30 15.45 -10.58
C ILE A 281 3.33 16.48 -11.17
N TYR A 282 2.11 16.02 -11.43
CA TYR A 282 1.03 16.84 -11.97
C TYR A 282 -0.02 17.16 -10.91
N LEU A 283 -0.35 18.45 -10.75
CA LEU A 283 -1.47 18.87 -9.91
C LEU A 283 -2.76 18.83 -10.74
N ASN A 284 -3.59 17.83 -10.50
CA ASN A 284 -4.87 17.66 -11.18
C ASN A 284 -5.83 18.81 -10.84
N LYS A 285 -6.81 19.09 -11.72
CA LYS A 285 -7.89 20.05 -11.47
C LYS A 285 -8.62 19.81 -10.15
N MET A 286 -8.82 18.55 -9.77
CA MET A 286 -9.42 18.18 -8.49
C MET A 286 -8.60 18.66 -7.28
N THR A 287 -7.27 18.71 -7.37
CA THR A 287 -6.41 19.23 -6.30
C THR A 287 -6.74 20.70 -6.00
N TYR A 288 -6.96 21.52 -7.03
CA TYR A 288 -7.36 22.92 -6.85
C TYR A 288 -8.78 23.06 -6.31
N VAL A 289 -9.71 22.21 -6.75
CA VAL A 289 -11.10 22.20 -6.25
C VAL A 289 -11.13 21.83 -4.77
N VAL A 290 -10.43 20.76 -4.36
CA VAL A 290 -10.33 20.34 -2.96
C VAL A 290 -9.65 21.43 -2.12
N SER A 291 -8.60 22.08 -2.64
CA SER A 291 -7.91 23.17 -1.97
C SER A 291 -8.85 24.38 -1.73
N ALA A 292 -9.63 24.77 -2.73
CA ALA A 292 -10.63 25.82 -2.59
C ALA A 292 -11.72 25.43 -1.58
N LEU A 293 -12.17 24.18 -1.61
CA LEU A 293 -13.14 23.64 -0.65
C LEU A 293 -12.63 23.72 0.79
N ILE A 294 -11.38 23.37 1.04
CA ILE A 294 -10.74 23.48 2.36
C ILE A 294 -10.79 24.92 2.87
N ILE A 295 -10.43 25.91 2.04
CA ILE A 295 -10.46 27.33 2.40
C ILE A 295 -11.88 27.77 2.76
N ILE A 296 -12.88 27.35 1.97
CA ILE A 296 -14.29 27.65 2.21
C ILE A 296 -14.77 27.02 3.52
N VAL A 297 -14.47 25.75 3.74
CA VAL A 297 -14.86 25.01 4.96
C VAL A 297 -14.25 25.65 6.21
N VAL A 298 -12.94 25.98 6.18
CA VAL A 298 -12.28 26.68 7.28
C VAL A 298 -12.93 28.05 7.55
N SER A 299 -13.25 28.80 6.49
CA SER A 299 -13.92 30.10 6.61
C SER A 299 -15.32 29.97 7.22
N ILE A 300 -16.11 28.97 6.79
CA ILE A 300 -17.44 28.69 7.35
C ILE A 300 -17.33 28.28 8.82
N ILE A 301 -16.40 27.41 9.17
CA ILE A 301 -16.18 26.97 10.56
C ILE A 301 -15.78 28.16 11.44
N THR A 302 -14.90 29.02 10.92
CA THR A 302 -14.51 30.26 11.62
C THR A 302 -15.73 31.16 11.83
N PHE A 303 -16.57 31.35 10.80
CA PHE A 303 -17.81 32.11 10.90
C PHE A 303 -18.74 31.55 11.99
N LEU A 304 -19.03 30.24 11.96
CA LEU A 304 -19.92 29.59 12.94
C LEU A 304 -19.37 29.68 14.36
N THR A 305 -18.07 29.51 14.53
CA THR A 305 -17.40 29.62 15.84
C THR A 305 -17.50 31.05 16.40
N CYS A 306 -17.21 32.06 15.56
CA CYS A 306 -17.30 33.46 15.95
C CYS A 306 -18.74 33.88 16.17
N TYR A 307 -19.67 33.48 15.31
CA TYR A 307 -21.08 33.78 15.44
C TYR A 307 -21.64 33.38 16.80
N LYS A 308 -21.36 32.18 17.27
CA LYS A 308 -21.81 31.66 18.56
C LYS A 308 -21.33 32.50 19.76
N GLU A 309 -20.11 33.01 19.72
CA GLU A 309 -19.55 33.83 20.79
C GLU A 309 -19.99 35.31 20.70
N LEU A 310 -20.15 35.82 19.50
CA LEU A 310 -20.48 37.23 19.24
C LEU A 310 -21.97 37.58 19.36
N MET A 311 -22.86 36.60 19.29
CA MET A 311 -24.33 36.88 19.47
C MET A 311 -24.71 37.20 20.93
N LYS A 312 -23.78 37.09 21.85
CA LYS A 312 -24.00 37.53 23.25
C LYS A 312 -24.20 39.05 23.32
N ARG A 313 -25.06 39.52 24.24
CA ARG A 313 -25.34 40.96 24.38
C ARG A 313 -24.10 41.73 24.77
N PRO A 314 -23.97 43.03 24.37
CA PRO A 314 -22.79 43.85 24.73
C PRO A 314 -22.53 43.90 26.25
N ALA A 315 -23.58 44.05 27.04
CA ALA A 315 -23.52 44.04 28.51
C ALA A 315 -22.97 42.72 29.09
N GLU A 316 -23.24 41.57 28.44
CA GLU A 316 -22.70 40.25 28.83
C GLU A 316 -21.24 40.09 28.34
N ALA A 317 -20.87 40.79 27.25
CA ALA A 317 -19.50 40.79 26.78
C ALA A 317 -18.56 41.63 27.66
N LEU A 318 -19.08 42.71 28.23
CA LEU A 318 -18.34 43.59 29.14
C LEU A 318 -18.35 43.08 30.60
N ARG A 319 -19.32 42.25 31.00
CA ARG A 319 -19.36 41.58 32.30
C ARG A 319 -18.47 40.35 32.27
N MET A 320 -17.53 40.24 33.19
CA MET A 320 -16.85 38.96 33.42
C MET A 320 -17.86 37.89 33.80
N GLU A 321 -17.89 36.80 33.04
CA GLU A 321 -18.71 35.64 33.37
C GLU A 321 -18.18 35.00 34.64
N ILE A 322 -18.85 35.23 35.76
CA ILE A 322 -18.66 34.41 36.95
C ILE A 322 -19.11 32.99 36.58
N PRO A 323 -18.20 31.98 36.62
CA PRO A 323 -18.56 30.63 36.23
C PRO A 323 -19.76 30.13 37.03
N LYS A 324 -20.89 29.88 36.36
CA LYS A 324 -22.09 29.32 36.99
C LYS A 324 -21.75 27.93 37.52
N VAL A 325 -21.72 27.80 38.85
CA VAL A 325 -21.46 26.51 39.50
C VAL A 325 -22.76 25.68 39.40
N LYS A 326 -22.75 24.67 38.52
CA LYS A 326 -23.80 23.64 38.53
C LYS A 326 -23.55 22.72 39.73
N ASN A 327 -24.46 22.70 40.70
CA ASN A 327 -24.36 21.94 41.97
C ASN A 327 -24.07 20.43 41.78
N GLY A 328 -24.36 19.81 40.62
CA GLY A 328 -24.13 18.40 40.35
C GLY A 328 -22.66 17.99 40.25
N SER A 329 -21.74 18.89 39.84
CA SER A 329 -20.32 18.55 39.68
C SER A 329 -19.52 18.53 41.00
N LEU A 330 -20.08 19.14 42.06
CA LEU A 330 -19.48 19.16 43.39
C LEU A 330 -19.61 17.80 44.13
N ASN A 331 -20.65 17.06 43.89
CA ASN A 331 -20.92 15.79 44.59
C ASN A 331 -20.05 14.63 44.08
N LEU A 332 -19.64 14.63 42.79
CA LEU A 332 -18.79 13.59 42.21
C LEU A 332 -17.40 13.49 42.85
N THR A 333 -16.81 14.61 43.29
CA THR A 333 -15.45 14.62 43.88
C THR A 333 -15.45 14.38 45.41
N THR A 334 -16.62 14.22 46.03
CA THR A 334 -16.75 13.97 47.48
C THR A 334 -17.14 12.52 47.78
N LYS A 335 -17.59 11.73 46.79
CA LYS A 335 -18.07 10.35 46.96
C LYS A 335 -17.14 9.33 46.25
N GLY A 336 -17.03 8.13 46.80
CA GLY A 336 -16.33 7.01 46.20
C GLY A 336 -14.83 7.18 46.05
N ILE A 337 -14.25 6.64 44.95
CA ILE A 337 -12.80 6.63 44.61
C ILE A 337 -12.22 8.06 44.59
N PHE A 338 -13.03 9.06 44.28
CA PHE A 338 -12.60 10.47 44.20
C PHE A 338 -12.33 11.13 45.56
N LYS A 339 -12.78 10.53 46.69
CA LYS A 339 -12.63 11.09 48.02
C LYS A 339 -11.14 11.24 48.42
N ASN A 340 -10.31 10.30 48.06
CA ASN A 340 -8.90 10.23 48.48
C ASN A 340 -7.89 10.94 47.51
N LEU A 341 -8.40 11.61 46.49
CA LEU A 341 -7.54 12.31 45.52
C LEU A 341 -6.97 13.59 46.09
N SER A 342 -5.76 13.95 45.62
CA SER A 342 -5.09 15.22 45.97
C SER A 342 -5.93 16.43 45.51
N PHE A 343 -5.70 17.60 46.16
CA PHE A 343 -6.36 18.86 45.77
C PHE A 343 -6.20 19.14 44.26
N ALA A 344 -5.01 19.02 43.72
CA ALA A 344 -4.73 19.23 42.31
C ALA A 344 -5.55 18.30 41.38
N SER A 345 -5.73 17.04 41.78
CA SER A 345 -6.55 16.08 40.98
C SER A 345 -8.01 16.46 41.03
N LYS A 346 -8.57 16.76 42.22
CA LYS A 346 -9.97 17.20 42.40
C LYS A 346 -10.24 18.46 41.61
N TRP A 347 -9.34 19.43 41.64
CA TRP A 347 -9.42 20.67 40.88
C TRP A 347 -9.49 20.38 39.37
N ASN A 348 -8.58 19.57 38.85
CA ASN A 348 -8.49 19.26 37.43
C ASN A 348 -9.70 18.45 36.92
N ILE A 349 -10.18 17.46 37.66
CA ILE A 349 -11.38 16.70 37.30
C ILE A 349 -12.62 17.61 37.22
N ARG A 350 -12.78 18.52 38.21
CA ARG A 350 -13.88 19.50 38.16
C ARG A 350 -13.78 20.41 36.92
N ASP A 351 -12.62 20.85 36.58
CA ASP A 351 -12.42 21.69 35.41
C ASP A 351 -12.67 20.94 34.09
N ILE A 352 -12.21 19.70 33.96
CA ILE A 352 -12.47 18.81 32.85
C ILE A 352 -13.99 18.64 32.64
N LEU A 353 -14.73 18.35 33.70
CA LEU A 353 -16.17 18.15 33.65
C LEU A 353 -16.95 19.45 33.38
N ARG A 354 -16.44 20.60 33.81
CA ARG A 354 -17.04 21.91 33.55
C ARG A 354 -16.85 22.37 32.10
N ASN A 355 -15.69 22.19 31.56
CA ASN A 355 -15.30 22.66 30.21
C ASN A 355 -15.35 21.52 29.18
N LYS A 356 -16.48 20.85 29.05
CA LYS A 356 -16.67 19.64 28.25
C LYS A 356 -16.23 19.80 26.80
N PHE A 357 -16.63 20.87 26.13
CA PHE A 357 -16.30 21.08 24.70
C PHE A 357 -14.78 21.12 24.48
N ARG A 358 -14.07 21.95 25.24
CA ARG A 358 -12.61 22.03 25.18
C ARG A 358 -11.94 20.70 25.47
N THR A 359 -12.43 19.99 26.50
CA THR A 359 -11.86 18.70 26.90
C THR A 359 -12.07 17.65 25.81
N VAL A 360 -13.28 17.57 25.26
CA VAL A 360 -13.61 16.62 24.18
C VAL A 360 -12.79 16.90 22.92
N THR A 361 -12.70 18.16 22.48
CA THR A 361 -11.87 18.51 21.30
C THR A 361 -10.39 18.19 21.52
N GLY A 362 -9.88 18.41 22.74
CA GLY A 362 -8.50 18.03 23.09
C GLY A 362 -8.29 16.52 23.13
N ILE A 363 -9.25 15.75 23.69
CA ILE A 363 -9.19 14.29 23.71
C ILE A 363 -9.18 13.76 22.26
N ILE A 364 -10.12 14.18 21.42
CA ILE A 364 -10.23 13.74 20.03
C ILE A 364 -8.92 14.03 19.27
N GLY A 365 -8.34 15.21 19.45
CA GLY A 365 -7.09 15.57 18.79
C GLY A 365 -5.90 14.70 19.21
N ILE A 366 -5.76 14.42 20.51
CA ILE A 366 -4.69 13.54 21.01
C ILE A 366 -4.95 12.07 20.62
N VAL A 367 -6.22 11.63 20.65
CA VAL A 367 -6.62 10.32 20.13
C VAL A 367 -6.21 10.17 18.67
N GLY A 368 -6.49 11.16 17.81
CA GLY A 368 -6.09 11.13 16.41
C GLY A 368 -4.57 10.95 16.23
N CYS A 369 -3.77 11.67 17.01
CA CYS A 369 -2.31 11.53 16.95
C CYS A 369 -1.81 10.15 17.41
N SER A 370 -2.33 9.63 18.53
CA SER A 370 -1.96 8.30 19.01
C SER A 370 -2.43 7.20 18.06
N THR A 371 -3.63 7.35 17.48
CA THR A 371 -4.18 6.46 16.43
C THR A 371 -3.25 6.39 15.22
N LEU A 372 -2.77 7.54 14.71
CA LEU A 372 -1.84 7.58 13.57
C LEU A 372 -0.50 6.92 13.88
N ILE A 373 0.06 7.15 15.06
CA ILE A 373 1.33 6.54 15.47
C ILE A 373 1.19 5.01 15.56
N ILE A 374 0.10 4.53 16.16
CA ILE A 374 -0.15 3.08 16.28
C ILE A 374 -0.42 2.47 14.92
N CYS A 375 -1.19 3.15 14.07
CA CYS A 375 -1.47 2.70 12.72
C CYS A 375 -0.18 2.57 11.90
N ALA A 376 0.64 3.60 11.87
CA ALA A 376 1.89 3.61 11.12
C ALA A 376 2.88 2.52 11.58
N LEU A 377 3.09 2.39 12.90
CA LEU A 377 3.93 1.33 13.44
C LEU A 377 3.29 -0.05 13.32
N GLY A 378 1.96 -0.14 13.41
CA GLY A 378 1.20 -1.36 13.25
C GLY A 378 1.29 -1.92 11.83
N MET A 379 1.30 -1.06 10.82
CA MET A 379 1.55 -1.46 9.44
C MET A 379 2.94 -2.11 9.30
N LEU A 380 3.99 -1.47 9.83
CA LEU A 380 5.34 -2.06 9.83
C LEU A 380 5.40 -3.42 10.51
N ASN A 381 4.76 -3.55 11.67
CA ASN A 381 4.76 -4.79 12.41
C ASN A 381 4.05 -5.90 11.65
N SER A 382 2.89 -5.59 11.06
CA SER A 382 2.10 -6.55 10.29
C SER A 382 2.86 -7.05 9.06
N MET A 383 3.57 -6.16 8.36
CA MET A 383 4.39 -6.54 7.22
C MET A 383 5.62 -7.38 7.61
N ASN A 384 6.31 -7.01 8.68
CA ASN A 384 7.41 -7.83 9.19
C ASN A 384 6.90 -9.21 9.67
N TYR A 385 5.69 -9.25 10.27
CA TYR A 385 5.06 -10.50 10.67
C TYR A 385 4.67 -11.36 9.47
N PHE A 386 4.18 -10.75 8.39
CA PHE A 386 3.91 -11.45 7.12
C PHE A 386 5.16 -12.16 6.59
N ILE A 387 6.30 -11.45 6.53
CA ILE A 387 7.57 -12.07 6.09
C ILE A 387 7.92 -13.26 6.97
N LYS A 388 7.88 -13.06 8.29
CA LYS A 388 8.19 -14.12 9.24
C LYS A 388 7.26 -15.32 9.07
N LEU A 389 5.95 -15.08 8.99
CA LEU A 389 4.95 -16.13 8.84
C LEU A 389 5.17 -16.92 7.54
N GLN A 390 5.30 -16.22 6.41
CA GLN A 390 5.41 -16.85 5.10
C GLN A 390 6.72 -17.63 4.94
N PHE A 391 7.86 -16.98 5.24
CA PHE A 391 9.19 -17.50 4.89
C PHE A 391 9.89 -18.24 6.02
N ASP A 392 9.53 -18.05 7.29
CA ASP A 392 10.15 -18.75 8.40
C ASP A 392 9.23 -19.84 8.99
N GLU A 393 7.89 -19.72 8.86
CA GLU A 393 6.95 -20.63 9.50
C GLU A 393 6.20 -21.53 8.51
N LEU A 394 5.69 -20.98 7.38
CA LEU A 394 4.92 -21.73 6.40
C LEU A 394 5.82 -22.44 5.38
N TYR A 395 6.84 -21.78 4.86
CA TYR A 395 7.83 -22.43 4.01
C TYR A 395 8.89 -23.13 4.87
N ASN A 396 9.01 -24.43 4.70
CA ASN A 396 9.94 -25.27 5.45
C ASN A 396 10.96 -25.90 4.49
N PHE A 397 11.49 -25.10 3.58
CA PHE A 397 12.48 -25.48 2.58
C PHE A 397 13.41 -24.29 2.30
N ASP A 398 14.64 -24.58 1.88
CA ASP A 398 15.66 -23.57 1.56
C ASP A 398 15.66 -23.23 0.06
N TYR A 399 15.33 -24.20 -0.79
CA TYR A 399 15.32 -24.04 -2.25
C TYR A 399 14.04 -24.61 -2.86
N LYS A 400 13.48 -23.87 -3.83
CA LYS A 400 12.43 -24.33 -4.74
C LYS A 400 13.01 -24.44 -6.14
N LEU A 401 12.88 -25.59 -6.75
CA LEU A 401 13.29 -25.87 -8.13
C LEU A 401 12.03 -25.85 -9.00
N THR A 402 11.88 -24.89 -9.88
CA THR A 402 10.78 -24.85 -10.86
C THR A 402 11.22 -25.64 -12.09
N LEU A 403 10.41 -26.64 -12.46
CA LEU A 403 10.71 -27.55 -13.56
C LEU A 403 10.25 -26.98 -14.91
N ARG A 404 10.86 -27.45 -16.00
CA ARG A 404 10.39 -27.12 -17.34
C ARG A 404 9.08 -27.83 -17.67
N GLU A 405 8.21 -27.20 -18.43
CA GLU A 405 6.90 -27.73 -18.79
C GLU A 405 6.96 -29.06 -19.60
N ASP A 406 8.01 -29.25 -20.38
CA ASP A 406 8.20 -30.42 -21.27
C ASP A 406 8.99 -31.57 -20.65
N ILE A 407 9.19 -31.53 -19.31
CA ILE A 407 10.01 -32.52 -18.61
C ILE A 407 9.35 -33.91 -18.59
N SER A 408 10.14 -34.96 -18.84
CA SER A 408 9.67 -36.34 -18.74
C SER A 408 9.52 -36.80 -17.29
N ASN A 409 8.55 -37.68 -17.00
CA ASN A 409 8.35 -38.24 -15.66
C ASN A 409 9.62 -38.96 -15.10
N GLU A 410 10.44 -39.57 -15.98
CA GLU A 410 11.70 -40.18 -15.57
C GLU A 410 12.72 -39.13 -15.09
N ALA A 411 12.79 -37.98 -15.78
CA ALA A 411 13.66 -36.90 -15.37
C ALA A 411 13.18 -36.23 -14.08
N VAL A 412 11.87 -36.08 -13.88
CA VAL A 412 11.28 -35.60 -12.62
C VAL A 412 11.66 -36.51 -11.46
N ASN A 413 11.44 -37.82 -11.61
CA ASN A 413 11.79 -38.79 -10.56
C ASN A 413 13.29 -38.80 -10.25
N LYS A 414 14.13 -38.55 -11.24
CA LYS A 414 15.57 -38.41 -11.03
C LYS A 414 15.91 -37.15 -10.24
N LEU A 415 15.29 -36.00 -10.60
CA LEU A 415 15.50 -34.74 -9.90
C LEU A 415 15.02 -34.81 -8.45
N ILE A 416 13.87 -35.44 -8.19
CA ILE A 416 13.37 -35.67 -6.82
C ILE A 416 14.39 -36.48 -6.02
N LYS A 417 14.97 -37.52 -6.62
CA LYS A 417 15.96 -38.36 -5.95
C LYS A 417 17.30 -37.64 -5.70
N ASP A 418 17.71 -36.78 -6.63
CA ASP A 418 19.03 -36.14 -6.59
C ASP A 418 19.04 -34.86 -5.75
N TYR A 419 17.93 -34.12 -5.66
CA TYR A 419 17.89 -32.77 -5.08
C TYR A 419 16.78 -32.53 -4.05
N GLY A 420 15.83 -33.43 -3.91
CA GLY A 420 14.75 -33.29 -2.92
C GLY A 420 13.80 -34.45 -2.99
N ASP A 421 13.09 -34.69 -1.91
CA ASP A 421 12.12 -35.77 -1.76
C ASP A 421 10.65 -35.30 -1.77
N ASN A 422 10.45 -34.06 -2.23
CA ASN A 422 9.13 -33.44 -2.26
C ASN A 422 8.84 -32.64 -3.53
N SER A 423 7.61 -32.73 -3.99
CA SER A 423 7.14 -32.03 -5.17
C SER A 423 5.72 -31.50 -4.99
N SER A 424 5.39 -30.46 -5.74
CA SER A 424 4.03 -29.93 -5.86
C SER A 424 3.71 -29.63 -7.32
N GLU A 425 2.42 -29.42 -7.59
CA GLU A 425 1.92 -28.93 -8.86
C GLU A 425 0.97 -27.75 -8.62
N THR A 426 1.09 -26.70 -9.40
CA THR A 426 0.18 -25.56 -9.36
C THR A 426 -0.54 -25.42 -10.69
N LEU A 427 -1.81 -25.75 -10.72
CA LEU A 427 -2.63 -25.63 -11.92
C LEU A 427 -3.28 -24.24 -11.97
N MET A 428 -3.17 -23.61 -13.12
CA MET A 428 -4.01 -22.44 -13.44
C MET A 428 -5.39 -22.92 -13.78
N ILE A 429 -6.39 -22.44 -13.07
CA ILE A 429 -7.79 -22.84 -13.21
C ILE A 429 -8.69 -21.63 -13.42
N GLU A 430 -9.85 -21.87 -13.97
CA GLU A 430 -10.93 -20.90 -14.05
C GLU A 430 -12.14 -21.43 -13.30
N ILE A 431 -12.66 -20.61 -12.38
CA ILE A 431 -13.79 -20.97 -11.53
C ILE A 431 -15.04 -20.30 -12.07
N LYS A 432 -16.11 -21.09 -12.18
CA LYS A 432 -17.41 -20.59 -12.63
C LYS A 432 -18.26 -20.16 -11.44
N ASN A 433 -18.60 -18.87 -11.39
CA ASN A 433 -19.52 -18.30 -10.42
C ASN A 433 -20.69 -17.61 -11.13
N GLY A 434 -21.79 -18.33 -11.35
CA GLY A 434 -22.91 -17.88 -12.18
C GLY A 434 -22.49 -17.72 -13.64
N ASP A 435 -22.61 -16.50 -14.16
CA ASP A 435 -22.18 -16.15 -15.53
C ASP A 435 -20.73 -15.64 -15.59
N ASN A 436 -20.09 -15.38 -14.44
CA ASN A 436 -18.72 -14.91 -14.36
C ASN A 436 -17.75 -16.08 -14.27
N LYS A 437 -16.56 -15.87 -14.84
CA LYS A 437 -15.43 -16.78 -14.78
C LYS A 437 -14.25 -16.01 -14.16
N ASP A 438 -13.68 -16.57 -13.12
CA ASP A 438 -12.56 -15.97 -12.42
C ASP A 438 -11.32 -16.87 -12.48
N ALA A 439 -10.22 -16.33 -12.98
CA ALA A 439 -8.92 -17.00 -12.98
C ALA A 439 -8.43 -17.23 -11.53
N ASN A 440 -7.91 -18.42 -11.29
CA ASN A 440 -7.44 -18.82 -9.95
C ASN A 440 -6.36 -19.89 -10.02
N THR A 441 -5.87 -20.35 -8.87
CA THR A 441 -4.90 -21.42 -8.78
C THR A 441 -5.42 -22.59 -7.96
N LEU A 442 -5.02 -23.81 -8.36
CA LEU A 442 -5.20 -25.03 -7.58
C LEU A 442 -3.81 -25.57 -7.24
N PHE A 443 -3.45 -25.51 -5.97
CA PHE A 443 -2.21 -26.05 -5.45
C PHE A 443 -2.39 -27.50 -5.02
N ILE A 444 -1.56 -28.39 -5.55
CA ILE A 444 -1.58 -29.81 -5.25
C ILE A 444 -0.29 -30.15 -4.50
N ASP A 445 -0.46 -30.55 -3.24
CA ASP A 445 0.63 -31.00 -2.40
C ASP A 445 0.72 -32.54 -2.36
N ASN A 446 1.92 -33.07 -2.42
CA ASN A 446 2.20 -34.49 -2.27
C ASN A 446 2.33 -34.93 -0.79
N ALA A 447 1.68 -34.21 0.11
CA ALA A 447 1.52 -34.52 1.54
C ALA A 447 2.80 -34.58 2.39
N ASN A 448 3.72 -33.65 2.17
CA ASN A 448 4.96 -33.64 2.93
C ASN A 448 5.33 -32.24 3.43
N ASN A 449 5.05 -31.79 4.48
CA ASN A 449 5.42 -30.71 5.40
C ASN A 449 6.41 -29.60 4.94
N TYR A 450 6.73 -29.49 3.63
CA TYR A 450 7.58 -28.41 3.12
C TYR A 450 6.80 -27.11 2.94
N VAL A 451 5.52 -27.22 2.51
CA VAL A 451 4.56 -26.12 2.56
C VAL A 451 3.57 -26.42 3.68
N ARG A 452 3.49 -25.55 4.66
CA ARG A 452 2.60 -25.70 5.81
C ARG A 452 1.40 -24.80 5.68
N PHE A 453 0.27 -25.26 6.20
CA PHE A 453 -1.00 -24.54 6.15
C PHE A 453 -1.47 -24.16 7.55
N ILE A 454 -2.21 -23.07 7.66
CA ILE A 454 -2.75 -22.56 8.93
C ILE A 454 -4.25 -22.28 8.84
N ASP A 455 -4.91 -22.29 10.01
CA ASP A 455 -6.30 -21.85 10.16
C ASP A 455 -6.42 -20.31 10.35
N ASP A 456 -7.64 -19.82 10.55
CA ASP A 456 -7.93 -18.41 10.83
C ASP A 456 -7.33 -17.89 12.16
N LYS A 457 -6.94 -18.81 13.05
CA LYS A 457 -6.29 -18.53 14.34
C LYS A 457 -4.79 -18.73 14.33
N TYR A 458 -4.21 -18.93 13.13
CA TYR A 458 -2.78 -19.19 12.94
C TYR A 458 -2.26 -20.49 13.56
N ASN A 459 -3.12 -21.49 13.77
CA ASN A 459 -2.67 -22.84 14.15
C ASN A 459 -2.35 -23.65 12.89
N PHE A 460 -1.30 -24.46 12.94
CA PHE A 460 -0.98 -25.38 11.85
C PHE A 460 -2.07 -26.42 11.65
N ILE A 461 -2.48 -26.60 10.41
CA ILE A 461 -3.44 -27.62 9.99
C ILE A 461 -2.84 -28.50 8.89
N LYS A 462 -3.40 -29.71 8.73
CA LYS A 462 -3.06 -30.59 7.63
C LYS A 462 -4.22 -30.64 6.65
N LEU A 463 -3.90 -30.64 5.36
CA LEU A 463 -4.89 -30.82 4.30
C LEU A 463 -4.93 -32.31 3.92
N ASP A 464 -5.47 -33.14 4.82
CA ASP A 464 -5.45 -34.60 4.73
C ASP A 464 -6.79 -35.24 4.30
N ASN A 465 -7.77 -34.41 3.92
CA ASN A 465 -9.05 -34.91 3.43
C ASN A 465 -9.01 -35.07 1.90
N ASP A 466 -9.04 -36.31 1.42
CA ASP A 466 -8.98 -36.69 0.02
C ASP A 466 -10.37 -36.64 -0.70
N ASP A 467 -11.46 -36.19 -0.03
CA ASP A 467 -12.82 -36.20 -0.58
C ASP A 467 -13.21 -34.87 -1.29
N GLY A 468 -12.29 -33.93 -1.43
CA GLY A 468 -12.58 -32.62 -2.04
C GLY A 468 -11.42 -31.63 -2.01
N VAL A 469 -11.75 -30.36 -2.06
CA VAL A 469 -10.80 -29.25 -2.09
C VAL A 469 -10.87 -28.41 -0.81
N TYR A 470 -9.74 -27.90 -0.39
CA TYR A 470 -9.65 -26.84 0.60
C TYR A 470 -9.61 -25.49 -0.13
N VAL A 471 -10.16 -24.46 0.51
CA VAL A 471 -10.29 -23.13 -0.07
C VAL A 471 -9.74 -22.10 0.92
N THR A 472 -9.09 -21.05 0.43
CA THR A 472 -8.60 -19.98 1.31
C THR A 472 -9.75 -19.21 1.95
N TYR A 473 -9.55 -18.68 3.16
CA TYR A 473 -10.59 -17.89 3.85
C TYR A 473 -11.03 -16.66 3.07
N LYS A 474 -10.10 -15.97 2.39
CA LYS A 474 -10.44 -14.81 1.57
C LYS A 474 -11.30 -15.19 0.38
N PHE A 475 -11.00 -16.31 -0.25
CA PHE A 475 -11.79 -16.88 -1.34
C PHE A 475 -13.19 -17.31 -0.85
N LYS A 476 -13.26 -17.96 0.32
CA LYS A 476 -14.53 -18.26 0.99
C LYS A 476 -15.41 -17.01 1.16
N ASP A 477 -14.83 -15.92 1.64
CA ASP A 477 -15.57 -14.69 1.91
C ASP A 477 -16.02 -14.00 0.61
N LYS A 478 -15.19 -14.05 -0.44
CA LYS A 478 -15.51 -13.50 -1.78
C LYS A 478 -16.74 -14.18 -2.40
N TYR A 479 -16.81 -15.50 -2.30
CA TYR A 479 -17.87 -16.28 -2.95
C TYR A 479 -18.97 -16.77 -2.00
N GLY A 480 -18.87 -16.45 -0.71
CA GLY A 480 -19.87 -16.84 0.30
C GLY A 480 -19.96 -18.35 0.54
N LEU A 481 -18.84 -19.07 0.46
CA LEU A 481 -18.77 -20.53 0.46
C LEU A 481 -18.82 -21.13 1.87
N ASN A 482 -19.37 -22.34 1.98
CA ASN A 482 -19.42 -23.12 3.23
C ASN A 482 -18.86 -24.53 3.00
N ILE A 483 -18.47 -25.19 4.09
CA ILE A 483 -18.06 -26.61 4.04
C ILE A 483 -19.24 -27.43 3.53
N GLY A 484 -18.98 -28.26 2.52
CA GLY A 484 -19.96 -29.10 1.85
C GLY A 484 -20.54 -28.53 0.55
N ASP A 485 -20.34 -27.24 0.28
CA ASP A 485 -20.73 -26.63 -1.01
C ASP A 485 -19.89 -27.22 -2.14
N LYS A 486 -20.42 -27.13 -3.36
CA LYS A 486 -19.72 -27.56 -4.57
C LYS A 486 -19.23 -26.36 -5.34
N ILE A 487 -18.02 -26.45 -5.87
CA ILE A 487 -17.41 -25.46 -6.74
C ILE A 487 -17.13 -26.07 -8.11
N SER A 488 -17.51 -25.37 -9.19
CA SER A 488 -17.29 -25.77 -10.57
C SER A 488 -16.09 -25.04 -11.14
N TRP A 489 -15.14 -25.75 -11.69
CA TRP A 489 -13.88 -25.22 -12.22
C TRP A 489 -13.36 -26.04 -13.39
N HIS A 490 -12.49 -25.47 -14.20
CA HIS A 490 -11.73 -26.17 -15.24
C HIS A 490 -10.29 -25.68 -15.29
N ILE A 491 -9.40 -26.51 -15.85
CA ILE A 491 -8.00 -26.13 -16.08
C ILE A 491 -7.94 -25.22 -17.30
N TYR A 492 -7.12 -24.18 -17.29
CA TYR A 492 -6.86 -23.37 -18.46
C TYR A 492 -6.40 -24.24 -19.63
N GLY A 493 -7.01 -24.03 -20.80
CA GLY A 493 -6.78 -24.85 -22.00
C GLY A 493 -7.58 -26.14 -22.06
N ASP A 494 -8.30 -26.54 -21.01
CA ASP A 494 -9.23 -27.66 -21.03
C ASP A 494 -10.68 -27.14 -21.04
N LYS A 495 -11.55 -27.85 -21.76
CA LYS A 495 -12.99 -27.55 -21.83
C LYS A 495 -13.81 -28.38 -20.83
N THR A 496 -13.17 -29.28 -20.10
CA THR A 496 -13.78 -30.20 -19.14
C THR A 496 -13.99 -29.49 -17.80
N TYR A 497 -15.24 -29.35 -17.37
CA TYR A 497 -15.57 -28.82 -16.06
C TYR A 497 -15.59 -29.92 -15.01
N TYR A 498 -14.95 -29.64 -13.88
CA TYR A 498 -14.93 -30.48 -12.69
C TYR A 498 -15.80 -29.84 -11.60
N GLU A 499 -16.49 -30.67 -10.82
CA GLU A 499 -17.20 -30.25 -9.62
C GLU A 499 -16.50 -30.81 -8.39
N SER A 500 -15.99 -29.94 -7.51
CA SER A 500 -15.32 -30.33 -6.29
C SER A 500 -16.11 -29.90 -5.06
N LYS A 501 -16.16 -30.78 -4.03
CA LYS A 501 -16.75 -30.46 -2.74
C LYS A 501 -15.74 -29.71 -1.88
N ILE A 502 -16.18 -28.67 -1.19
CA ILE A 502 -15.36 -27.95 -0.21
C ILE A 502 -15.31 -28.75 1.09
N VAL A 503 -14.12 -29.22 1.49
CA VAL A 503 -13.90 -30.04 2.69
C VAL A 503 -13.32 -29.25 3.85
N GLY A 504 -12.75 -28.06 3.61
CA GLY A 504 -12.21 -27.22 4.65
C GLY A 504 -11.71 -25.88 4.14
N PHE A 505 -11.24 -25.07 5.07
CA PHE A 505 -10.65 -23.76 4.79
C PHE A 505 -9.25 -23.67 5.37
N TYR A 506 -8.38 -22.95 4.68
CA TYR A 506 -7.03 -22.63 5.14
C TYR A 506 -6.70 -21.16 4.88
N LYS A 507 -5.67 -20.66 5.52
CA LYS A 507 -5.15 -19.33 5.32
C LYS A 507 -3.80 -19.41 4.62
N ASP A 508 -3.67 -18.69 3.51
CA ASP A 508 -2.40 -18.43 2.85
C ASP A 508 -2.20 -16.92 2.78
N PRO A 509 -1.10 -16.38 3.31
CA PRO A 509 -0.87 -14.93 3.29
C PRO A 509 -0.61 -14.36 1.90
N GLN A 510 -0.11 -15.15 0.96
CA GLN A 510 0.39 -14.69 -0.34
C GLN A 510 -0.44 -15.17 -1.53
N VAL A 511 -0.94 -16.40 -1.49
CA VAL A 511 -1.63 -17.01 -2.63
C VAL A 511 -3.06 -17.35 -2.24
N GLN A 512 -4.02 -16.84 -3.00
CA GLN A 512 -5.43 -17.15 -2.81
C GLN A 512 -5.88 -18.15 -3.85
N GLY A 513 -6.74 -19.11 -3.44
CA GLY A 513 -7.25 -20.13 -4.32
C GLY A 513 -7.68 -21.40 -3.60
N MET A 514 -7.48 -22.50 -4.30
CA MET A 514 -7.82 -23.84 -3.80
C MET A 514 -6.56 -24.68 -3.58
N SER A 515 -6.67 -25.68 -2.70
CA SER A 515 -5.66 -26.72 -2.54
C SER A 515 -6.31 -28.09 -2.47
N ALA A 516 -5.64 -29.11 -3.00
CA ALA A 516 -6.10 -30.47 -2.99
C ALA A 516 -4.93 -31.45 -2.77
N SER A 517 -5.25 -32.67 -2.33
CA SER A 517 -4.28 -33.75 -2.31
C SER A 517 -4.07 -34.32 -3.72
N LYS A 518 -2.89 -34.87 -3.96
CA LYS A 518 -2.58 -35.62 -5.18
C LYS A 518 -3.62 -36.74 -5.43
N LYS A 519 -4.02 -37.46 -4.39
CA LYS A 519 -5.01 -38.54 -4.52
C LYS A 519 -6.37 -38.05 -5.00
N TYR A 520 -6.80 -36.87 -4.53
CA TYR A 520 -8.05 -36.27 -5.00
C TYR A 520 -7.95 -35.89 -6.48
N LEU A 521 -6.84 -35.28 -6.90
CA LEU A 521 -6.63 -34.91 -8.31
C LEU A 521 -6.69 -36.16 -9.23
N GLU A 522 -5.98 -37.22 -8.85
CA GLU A 522 -5.99 -38.50 -9.58
C GLU A 522 -7.37 -39.15 -9.63
N SER A 523 -8.20 -38.98 -8.57
CA SER A 523 -9.58 -39.45 -8.54
C SER A 523 -10.50 -38.76 -9.56
N LEU A 524 -10.16 -37.53 -9.97
CA LEU A 524 -10.85 -36.79 -11.03
C LEU A 524 -10.37 -37.20 -12.44
N GLY A 525 -9.39 -38.09 -12.54
CA GLY A 525 -8.80 -38.53 -13.81
C GLY A 525 -7.74 -37.54 -14.35
N ILE A 526 -7.23 -36.66 -13.50
CA ILE A 526 -6.17 -35.71 -13.86
C ILE A 526 -4.84 -36.27 -13.39
N ASP A 527 -3.90 -36.43 -14.30
CA ASP A 527 -2.55 -36.93 -13.99
C ASP A 527 -1.75 -35.87 -13.25
N TYR A 528 -1.18 -36.22 -12.10
CA TYR A 528 -0.29 -35.35 -11.34
C TYR A 528 1.05 -35.17 -12.08
N LYS A 529 1.36 -33.93 -12.43
CA LYS A 529 2.60 -33.53 -13.11
C LYS A 529 3.31 -32.44 -12.31
N PRO A 530 4.25 -32.78 -11.43
CA PRO A 530 4.90 -31.77 -10.60
C PRO A 530 5.61 -30.72 -11.43
N ASP A 531 5.38 -29.47 -11.08
CA ASP A 531 6.05 -28.29 -11.63
C ASP A 531 7.18 -27.77 -10.73
N SER A 532 7.17 -28.19 -9.47
CA SER A 532 8.11 -27.72 -8.46
C SER A 532 8.64 -28.86 -7.58
N ILE A 533 9.92 -28.77 -7.21
CA ILE A 533 10.58 -29.65 -6.25
C ILE A 533 11.17 -28.79 -5.14
N TYR A 534 11.06 -29.25 -3.91
CA TYR A 534 11.56 -28.56 -2.71
C TYR A 534 12.80 -29.27 -2.15
N SER A 535 13.79 -28.50 -1.73
CA SER A 535 15.05 -29.01 -1.19
C SER A 535 15.54 -28.21 0.00
N ASN A 536 16.15 -28.91 0.98
CA ASN A 536 16.92 -28.32 2.06
C ASN A 536 18.43 -28.57 1.90
N ASP A 537 18.86 -29.08 0.73
CA ASP A 537 20.27 -29.22 0.40
C ASP A 537 20.85 -27.86 0.00
N ASP A 538 22.12 -27.62 0.32
CA ASP A 538 22.81 -26.39 -0.08
C ASP A 538 23.09 -26.38 -1.59
N LEU A 539 22.25 -25.64 -2.31
CA LEU A 539 22.36 -25.44 -3.76
C LEU A 539 23.03 -24.11 -4.14
N SER A 540 23.63 -23.40 -3.21
CA SER A 540 24.23 -22.06 -3.42
C SER A 540 25.29 -22.01 -4.52
N ASN A 541 26.01 -23.11 -4.74
CA ASN A 541 27.04 -23.25 -5.77
C ASN A 541 26.53 -23.83 -7.09
N VAL A 542 25.26 -24.23 -7.17
CA VAL A 542 24.67 -24.86 -8.35
C VAL A 542 24.04 -23.76 -9.22
N LYS A 543 24.65 -23.48 -10.38
CA LYS A 543 24.14 -22.42 -11.26
C LYS A 543 23.03 -22.87 -12.20
N THR A 544 23.06 -24.12 -12.61
CA THR A 544 22.06 -24.69 -13.54
C THR A 544 21.90 -26.17 -13.27
N ILE A 545 20.68 -26.66 -13.27
CA ILE A 545 20.30 -28.06 -13.22
C ILE A 545 19.56 -28.36 -14.52
N SER A 546 19.87 -29.49 -15.16
CA SER A 546 19.19 -29.92 -16.38
C SER A 546 17.70 -30.10 -16.11
N ASN A 547 16.83 -29.58 -16.98
CA ASN A 547 15.37 -29.60 -16.87
C ASN A 547 14.78 -28.80 -15.69
N VAL A 548 15.58 -27.93 -15.07
CA VAL A 548 15.12 -26.95 -14.10
C VAL A 548 15.22 -25.56 -14.73
N ASP A 549 14.16 -24.82 -14.65
CA ASP A 549 14.06 -23.46 -15.20
C ASP A 549 14.58 -22.43 -14.23
N VAL A 550 14.12 -22.52 -12.97
CA VAL A 550 14.49 -21.59 -11.90
C VAL A 550 14.88 -22.34 -10.65
N ILE A 551 16.03 -21.97 -10.08
CA ILE A 551 16.45 -22.35 -8.73
C ILE A 551 16.23 -21.13 -7.85
N GLN A 552 15.22 -21.19 -7.00
CA GLN A 552 14.82 -20.10 -6.11
C GLN A 552 15.33 -20.37 -4.70
N ASN A 553 16.14 -19.45 -4.17
CA ASN A 553 16.57 -19.46 -2.77
C ASN A 553 15.56 -18.62 -1.94
N ILE A 554 15.06 -19.20 -0.85
CA ILE A 554 14.07 -18.54 0.03
C ILE A 554 14.69 -17.34 0.76
N ASP A 555 15.95 -17.41 1.16
CA ASP A 555 16.60 -16.27 1.82
C ASP A 555 16.79 -15.08 0.87
N GLU A 556 17.11 -15.32 -0.41
CA GLU A 556 17.20 -14.27 -1.43
C GLU A 556 15.82 -13.62 -1.67
N LEU A 557 14.76 -14.43 -1.74
CA LEU A 557 13.40 -13.94 -1.87
C LEU A 557 12.99 -13.09 -0.65
N LYS A 558 13.29 -13.58 0.55
CA LYS A 558 13.05 -12.87 1.81
C LYS A 558 13.79 -11.53 1.86
N GLU A 559 15.05 -11.48 1.38
CA GLU A 559 15.83 -10.26 1.28
C GLU A 559 15.21 -9.28 0.27
N SER A 560 14.77 -9.77 -0.88
CA SER A 560 14.08 -8.96 -1.91
C SER A 560 12.82 -8.28 -1.36
N ILE A 561 11.97 -9.04 -0.64
CA ILE A 561 10.79 -8.49 0.05
C ILE A 561 11.19 -7.51 1.16
N GLY A 562 12.25 -7.83 1.91
CA GLY A 562 12.79 -6.93 2.93
C GLY A 562 13.22 -5.58 2.35
N ASN A 563 13.81 -5.57 1.16
CA ASN A 563 14.19 -4.35 0.45
C ASN A 563 12.96 -3.54 0.01
N MET A 564 11.92 -4.20 -0.53
CA MET A 564 10.63 -3.58 -0.83
C MET A 564 10.03 -2.91 0.41
N LEU A 565 10.00 -3.62 1.54
CA LEU A 565 9.49 -3.07 2.80
C LEU A 565 10.33 -1.91 3.34
N SER A 566 11.63 -1.84 3.01
CA SER A 566 12.47 -0.71 3.44
C SER A 566 12.02 0.61 2.81
N MET A 567 11.51 0.60 1.58
CA MET A 567 10.93 1.77 0.93
C MET A 567 9.61 2.20 1.59
N MET A 568 8.76 1.24 1.94
CA MET A 568 7.54 1.54 2.72
C MET A 568 7.85 2.14 4.10
N LYS A 569 8.97 1.77 4.73
CA LYS A 569 9.43 2.38 6.00
C LYS A 569 9.65 3.88 5.86
N GLU A 570 10.15 4.36 4.75
CA GLU A 570 10.34 5.79 4.51
C GLU A 570 9.00 6.54 4.49
N MET A 571 7.98 6.00 3.82
CA MET A 571 6.63 6.55 3.82
C MET A 571 6.02 6.59 5.24
N ILE A 572 6.19 5.50 5.99
CA ILE A 572 5.69 5.39 7.37
C ILE A 572 6.36 6.39 8.29
N VAL A 573 7.67 6.62 8.16
CA VAL A 573 8.40 7.64 8.93
C VAL A 573 7.83 9.04 8.66
N ILE A 574 7.50 9.37 7.41
CA ILE A 574 6.86 10.63 7.05
C ILE A 574 5.52 10.79 7.78
N ILE A 575 4.68 9.75 7.76
CA ILE A 575 3.38 9.75 8.46
C ILE A 575 3.56 9.98 9.97
N ILE A 576 4.53 9.30 10.60
CA ILE A 576 4.82 9.45 12.02
C ILE A 576 5.27 10.89 12.33
N VAL A 577 6.15 11.48 11.51
CA VAL A 577 6.61 12.86 11.68
C VAL A 577 5.43 13.83 11.65
N PHE A 578 4.54 13.70 10.65
CA PHE A 578 3.35 14.55 10.58
C PHE A 578 2.38 14.32 11.73
N ALA A 579 2.20 13.08 12.18
CA ALA A 579 1.36 12.76 13.34
C ALA A 579 1.90 13.44 14.62
N VAL A 580 3.23 13.40 14.83
CA VAL A 580 3.89 14.06 15.98
C VAL A 580 3.74 15.58 15.90
N ILE A 581 3.98 16.19 14.72
CA ILE A 581 3.80 17.64 14.52
C ILE A 581 2.37 18.06 14.84
N LEU A 582 1.38 17.35 14.34
CA LEU A 582 -0.03 17.59 14.66
C LEU A 582 -0.31 17.46 16.16
N GLY A 583 0.23 16.42 16.80
CA GLY A 583 0.12 16.21 18.22
C GLY A 583 0.64 17.40 19.03
N VAL A 584 1.80 17.91 18.68
CA VAL A 584 2.39 19.10 19.30
C VAL A 584 1.47 20.31 19.13
N ILE A 585 0.96 20.56 17.92
CA ILE A 585 0.08 21.70 17.63
C ILE A 585 -1.21 21.63 18.44
N ILE A 586 -1.86 20.45 18.50
CA ILE A 586 -3.14 20.28 19.23
C ILE A 586 -2.94 20.46 20.73
N ILE A 587 -1.92 19.80 21.29
CA ILE A 587 -1.62 19.89 22.71
C ILE A 587 -1.25 21.33 23.08
N TYR A 588 -0.48 22.02 22.23
CA TYR A 588 -0.15 23.42 22.40
C TYR A 588 -1.40 24.30 22.39
N ASN A 589 -2.25 24.19 21.38
CA ASN A 589 -3.48 24.99 21.26
C ASN A 589 -4.45 24.75 22.44
N MET A 590 -4.64 23.49 22.83
CA MET A 590 -5.46 23.13 23.96
C MET A 590 -4.92 23.67 25.28
N SER A 591 -3.60 23.55 25.48
CA SER A 591 -2.96 23.96 26.72
C SER A 591 -2.96 25.47 26.88
N ILE A 592 -2.73 26.22 25.81
CA ILE A 592 -2.74 27.69 25.84
C ILE A 592 -4.15 28.24 26.06
N LEU A 593 -5.16 27.59 25.44
CA LEU A 593 -6.57 27.92 25.72
C LEU A 593 -6.94 27.66 27.19
N SER A 594 -6.53 26.51 27.73
CA SER A 594 -6.71 26.18 29.14
C SER A 594 -6.02 27.17 30.07
N PHE A 595 -4.83 27.64 29.70
CA PHE A 595 -4.10 28.64 30.47
C PHE A 595 -4.82 29.98 30.49
N SER A 596 -5.19 30.51 29.32
CA SER A 596 -5.89 31.79 29.18
C SER A 596 -7.21 31.83 29.96
N GLU A 597 -8.00 30.74 29.95
CA GLU A 597 -9.25 30.67 30.73
C GLU A 597 -9.03 30.60 32.24
N LYS A 598 -7.84 30.24 32.71
CA LYS A 598 -7.50 30.06 34.12
C LYS A 598 -6.57 31.13 34.69
N GLU A 599 -6.17 32.07 33.87
CA GLU A 599 -5.19 33.10 34.28
C GLU A 599 -5.65 33.82 35.54
N TYR A 600 -6.91 34.26 35.62
CA TYR A 600 -7.52 34.84 36.81
C TYR A 600 -7.47 33.88 38.00
N GLN A 601 -7.85 32.61 37.81
CA GLN A 601 -7.85 31.61 38.89
C GLN A 601 -6.41 31.36 39.42
N PHE A 602 -5.40 31.36 38.50
CA PHE A 602 -4.01 31.20 38.86
C PHE A 602 -3.46 32.45 39.61
N ALA A 603 -3.86 33.65 39.19
CA ALA A 603 -3.56 34.88 39.91
C ALA A 603 -4.16 34.84 41.31
N THR A 604 -5.40 34.43 41.49
CA THR A 604 -6.05 34.25 42.79
C THR A 604 -5.28 33.23 43.65
N LEU A 605 -4.84 32.11 43.11
CA LEU A 605 -4.03 31.12 43.84
C LEU A 605 -2.67 31.69 44.27
N LYS A 606 -2.03 32.54 43.44
CA LYS A 606 -0.80 33.24 43.80
C LYS A 606 -1.01 34.16 44.99
N VAL A 607 -2.10 34.96 45.01
CA VAL A 607 -2.45 35.85 46.12
C VAL A 607 -2.75 35.06 47.41
N LEU A 608 -3.34 33.87 47.30
CA LEU A 608 -3.58 32.94 48.40
C LEU A 608 -2.29 32.22 48.87
N GLY A 609 -1.11 32.57 48.34
CA GLY A 609 0.19 32.05 48.80
C GLY A 609 0.62 30.72 48.14
N PHE A 610 -0.01 30.29 47.07
CA PHE A 610 0.47 29.13 46.31
C PHE A 610 1.69 29.50 45.49
N SER A 611 2.79 28.74 45.67
CA SER A 611 4.01 28.93 44.88
C SER A 611 3.81 28.60 43.41
N ASP A 612 4.56 29.27 42.52
CA ASP A 612 4.53 29.00 41.06
C ASP A 612 4.78 27.53 40.74
N LYS A 613 5.63 26.84 41.50
CA LYS A 613 5.87 25.39 41.33
C LYS A 613 4.59 24.55 41.54
N LYS A 614 3.75 24.90 42.53
CA LYS A 614 2.49 24.21 42.81
C LYS A 614 1.47 24.46 41.69
N ILE A 615 1.36 25.71 41.20
CA ILE A 615 0.45 26.10 40.14
C ILE A 615 0.83 25.39 38.81
N LYS A 616 2.14 25.39 38.46
CA LYS A 616 2.68 24.64 37.31
C LYS A 616 2.33 23.15 37.39
N LYS A 617 2.46 22.54 38.57
CA LYS A 617 2.14 21.15 38.81
C LYS A 617 0.64 20.87 38.58
N ILE A 618 -0.26 21.79 39.03
CA ILE A 618 -1.69 21.67 38.78
C ILE A 618 -1.99 21.72 37.29
N PHE A 619 -1.39 22.66 36.53
CA PHE A 619 -1.55 22.81 35.10
C PHE A 619 -1.07 21.59 34.32
N CYS A 620 0.17 21.13 34.54
CA CYS A 620 0.72 19.95 33.87
C CYS A 620 -0.09 18.68 34.19
N LYS A 621 -0.54 18.51 35.42
CA LYS A 621 -1.36 17.36 35.82
C LYS A 621 -2.69 17.26 35.07
N GLN A 622 -3.31 18.40 34.74
CA GLN A 622 -4.53 18.39 33.92
C GLN A 622 -4.29 17.82 32.53
N ASN A 623 -3.27 18.31 31.84
CA ASN A 623 -2.91 17.84 30.51
C ASN A 623 -2.52 16.37 30.53
N SER A 624 -1.80 15.91 31.59
CA SER A 624 -1.50 14.49 31.76
C SER A 624 -2.75 13.63 31.92
N ILE A 625 -3.77 14.07 32.66
CA ILE A 625 -5.04 13.33 32.80
C ILE A 625 -5.74 13.20 31.45
N ILE A 626 -5.83 14.30 30.69
CA ILE A 626 -6.47 14.31 29.37
C ILE A 626 -5.68 13.40 28.42
N CYS A 627 -4.34 13.47 28.44
CA CYS A 627 -3.48 12.64 27.63
C CYS A 627 -3.65 11.13 27.92
N ILE A 628 -3.71 10.75 29.19
CA ILE A 628 -3.93 9.35 29.59
C ILE A 628 -5.29 8.84 29.09
N ILE A 629 -6.36 9.64 29.26
CA ILE A 629 -7.69 9.27 28.74
C ILE A 629 -7.65 9.11 27.22
N SER A 630 -6.96 10.02 26.54
CA SER A 630 -6.82 9.99 25.08
C SER A 630 -6.04 8.77 24.59
N ILE A 631 -4.97 8.39 25.28
CA ILE A 631 -4.17 7.20 24.98
C ILE A 631 -5.04 5.94 25.13
N ILE A 632 -5.79 5.79 26.22
CA ILE A 632 -6.67 4.63 26.45
C ILE A 632 -7.69 4.46 25.30
N ILE A 633 -8.21 5.54 24.74
CA ILE A 633 -9.13 5.51 23.59
C ILE A 633 -8.34 5.31 22.29
N GLY A 634 -7.16 5.92 22.19
CA GLY A 634 -6.30 5.88 21.01
C GLY A 634 -5.75 4.48 20.69
N LEU A 635 -5.48 3.65 21.71
CA LEU A 635 -4.97 2.30 21.51
C LEU A 635 -5.93 1.42 20.66
N PRO A 636 -7.21 1.25 21.03
CA PRO A 636 -8.13 0.44 20.22
C PRO A 636 -8.48 1.11 18.87
N THR A 637 -8.55 2.45 18.82
CA THR A 637 -8.82 3.14 17.56
C THR A 637 -7.66 3.00 16.57
N GLY A 638 -6.41 2.98 17.06
CA GLY A 638 -5.24 2.73 16.23
C GLY A 638 -5.23 1.33 15.63
N TYR A 639 -5.53 0.30 16.44
CA TYR A 639 -5.70 -1.06 15.94
C TYR A 639 -6.81 -1.15 14.88
N ASN A 640 -7.98 -0.58 15.16
CA ASN A 640 -9.10 -0.60 14.22
C ASN A 640 -8.79 0.14 12.92
N LEU A 641 -8.07 1.27 12.98
CA LEU A 641 -7.66 1.98 11.78
C LEU A 641 -6.68 1.16 10.95
N THR A 642 -5.69 0.51 11.58
CA THR A 642 -4.76 -0.41 10.90
C THR A 642 -5.54 -1.55 10.23
N SER A 643 -6.47 -2.17 10.95
CA SER A 643 -7.31 -3.25 10.41
C SER A 643 -8.17 -2.79 9.23
N TYR A 644 -8.72 -1.59 9.31
CA TYR A 644 -9.51 -1.02 8.21
C TYR A 644 -8.65 -0.75 6.98
N LEU A 645 -7.45 -0.18 7.16
CA LEU A 645 -6.50 0.06 6.07
C LEU A 645 -6.09 -1.23 5.37
N PHE A 646 -5.71 -2.25 6.12
CA PHE A 646 -5.35 -3.55 5.53
C PHE A 646 -6.51 -4.16 4.73
N LYS A 647 -7.74 -4.06 5.23
CA LYS A 647 -8.92 -4.55 4.49
C LYS A 647 -9.26 -3.73 3.25
N ALA A 648 -8.97 -2.44 3.27
CA ALA A 648 -9.30 -1.53 2.17
C ALA A 648 -8.22 -1.46 1.08
N CYS A 649 -6.96 -1.72 1.45
CA CYS A 649 -5.80 -1.51 0.59
C CYS A 649 -5.13 -2.80 0.14
N LEU A 650 -5.26 -3.91 0.89
CA LEU A 650 -4.73 -5.19 0.41
C LEU A 650 -5.54 -5.70 -0.77
N ASP A 651 -4.83 -5.97 -1.84
CA ASP A 651 -5.36 -6.66 -3.01
C ASP A 651 -6.04 -7.99 -2.63
N GLU A 652 -6.96 -8.44 -3.45
CA GLU A 652 -7.66 -9.73 -3.27
C GLU A 652 -6.70 -10.93 -3.18
N ASN A 653 -5.48 -10.77 -3.66
CA ASN A 653 -4.46 -11.82 -3.68
C ASN A 653 -3.71 -12.00 -2.35
N TYR A 654 -3.79 -11.07 -1.39
CA TYR A 654 -3.05 -11.17 -0.13
C TYR A 654 -3.98 -11.28 1.08
N ASP A 655 -3.71 -12.22 1.98
CA ASP A 655 -4.44 -12.39 3.25
C ASP A 655 -3.49 -12.48 4.44
N PHE A 656 -2.93 -11.36 4.85
CA PHE A 656 -2.23 -11.29 6.12
C PHE A 656 -2.97 -10.41 7.11
N GLY A 657 -3.15 -10.92 8.33
CA GLY A 657 -3.88 -10.22 9.39
C GLY A 657 -3.08 -9.09 10.00
N VAL A 658 -3.77 -8.22 10.71
CA VAL A 658 -3.13 -7.18 11.50
C VAL A 658 -2.44 -7.78 12.71
N TYR A 659 -1.12 -7.61 12.77
CA TYR A 659 -0.30 -7.97 13.90
C TYR A 659 0.40 -6.73 14.45
N ILE A 660 0.10 -6.37 15.69
CA ILE A 660 0.75 -5.23 16.37
C ILE A 660 1.49 -5.76 17.59
N GLU A 661 2.79 -5.64 17.58
CA GLU A 661 3.62 -6.06 18.70
C GLU A 661 3.36 -5.22 19.95
N TRP A 662 3.44 -5.81 21.12
CA TRP A 662 3.19 -5.15 22.40
C TRP A 662 4.07 -3.91 22.62
N TRP A 663 5.33 -3.93 22.17
CA TRP A 663 6.25 -2.81 22.29
C TRP A 663 5.78 -1.58 21.49
N THR A 664 5.06 -1.75 20.38
CA THR A 664 4.45 -0.66 19.59
C THR A 664 3.49 0.15 20.43
N TYR A 665 2.64 -0.53 21.21
CA TYR A 665 1.76 0.16 22.16
C TYR A 665 2.57 0.92 23.21
N VAL A 666 3.64 0.35 23.73
CA VAL A 666 4.52 1.01 24.70
C VAL A 666 5.17 2.25 24.10
N VAL A 667 5.69 2.16 22.87
CA VAL A 667 6.30 3.31 22.16
C VAL A 667 5.27 4.39 21.90
N ALA A 668 4.06 4.04 21.47
CA ALA A 668 2.98 5.00 21.24
C ALA A 668 2.54 5.69 22.54
N ILE A 669 2.40 4.95 23.64
CA ILE A 669 2.06 5.48 24.97
C ILE A 669 3.15 6.46 25.43
N ILE A 670 4.41 6.03 25.44
CA ILE A 670 5.53 6.83 25.91
C ILE A 670 5.71 8.06 25.01
N GLY A 671 5.70 7.88 23.69
CA GLY A 671 5.85 8.96 22.71
C GLY A 671 4.77 10.03 22.85
N THR A 672 3.51 9.64 22.87
CA THR A 672 2.37 10.57 23.01
C THR A 672 2.42 11.28 24.37
N TYR A 673 2.71 10.54 25.46
CA TYR A 673 2.82 11.13 26.79
C TYR A 673 4.01 12.09 26.90
N LEU A 674 5.17 11.73 26.36
CA LEU A 674 6.38 12.57 26.36
C LEU A 674 6.13 13.90 25.62
N VAL A 675 5.55 13.84 24.42
CA VAL A 675 5.16 15.03 23.65
C VAL A 675 4.22 15.91 24.48
N SER A 676 3.18 15.32 25.06
CA SER A 676 2.22 16.04 25.91
C SER A 676 2.89 16.69 27.13
N TYR A 677 3.78 15.97 27.79
CA TYR A 677 4.52 16.46 28.95
C TYR A 677 5.47 17.61 28.59
N LEU A 678 6.25 17.48 27.52
CA LEU A 678 7.18 18.50 27.06
C LEU A 678 6.48 19.80 26.69
N VAL A 679 5.39 19.72 25.90
CA VAL A 679 4.59 20.89 25.51
C VAL A 679 3.95 21.54 26.75
N SER A 680 3.39 20.75 27.65
CA SER A 680 2.78 21.25 28.88
C SER A 680 3.80 21.93 29.80
N LYS A 681 5.01 21.35 29.93
CA LYS A 681 6.11 21.93 30.72
C LYS A 681 6.63 23.23 30.11
N PHE A 682 6.71 23.31 28.78
CA PHE A 682 7.08 24.52 28.07
C PHE A 682 6.09 25.65 28.36
N LEU A 683 4.79 25.39 28.20
CA LEU A 683 3.72 26.35 28.45
C LEU A 683 3.56 26.70 29.94
N ALA A 684 3.86 25.79 30.85
CA ALA A 684 3.81 26.06 32.26
C ALA A 684 4.79 27.18 32.69
N ARG A 685 5.83 27.50 31.87
CA ARG A 685 6.72 28.63 32.12
C ARG A 685 5.97 29.96 32.14
N THR A 686 4.89 30.10 31.36
CA THR A 686 4.03 31.29 31.28
C THR A 686 3.34 31.59 32.64
N VAL A 687 3.26 30.61 33.57
CA VAL A 687 2.77 30.87 34.94
C VAL A 687 3.62 31.93 35.66
N ASN A 688 4.91 32.03 35.32
CA ASN A 688 5.81 33.02 35.97
C ASN A 688 5.45 34.44 35.57
N SER A 689 4.95 34.69 34.36
CA SER A 689 4.63 36.01 33.82
C SER A 689 3.23 36.52 34.19
N ILE A 690 2.46 35.77 35.00
CA ILE A 690 1.16 36.23 35.48
C ILE A 690 1.36 37.40 36.46
N ASP A 691 0.92 38.59 36.03
CA ASP A 691 0.85 39.75 36.91
C ASP A 691 -0.43 39.70 37.79
N MET A 692 -0.23 39.57 39.09
CA MET A 692 -1.29 39.48 40.08
C MET A 692 -2.15 40.73 40.14
N VAL A 693 -1.56 41.91 39.93
CA VAL A 693 -2.25 43.20 40.09
C VAL A 693 -3.11 43.49 38.88
N SER A 694 -2.60 43.33 37.66
CA SER A 694 -3.35 43.57 36.43
C SER A 694 -4.44 42.53 36.21
N SER A 695 -4.17 41.25 36.56
CA SER A 695 -5.15 40.18 36.43
C SER A 695 -6.34 40.29 37.41
N LEU A 696 -6.18 40.94 38.54
CA LEU A 696 -7.23 41.15 39.56
C LEU A 696 -7.92 42.49 39.41
N LYS A 697 -7.17 43.58 39.00
CA LYS A 697 -7.74 44.92 38.76
C LYS A 697 -8.67 45.01 37.57
N SER A 698 -8.58 44.09 36.62
CA SER A 698 -9.51 44.04 35.48
C SER A 698 -10.98 43.72 35.89
N ASN A 699 -11.23 43.60 37.19
CA ASN A 699 -12.55 43.29 37.76
C ASN A 699 -13.21 44.48 38.47
N GLU A 700 -12.51 45.58 38.67
CA GLU A 700 -13.11 46.85 39.07
C GLU A 700 -13.33 47.76 37.85
#